data_eaf223c21b87b4a4c1b137af9546dfce
#
_entry.id   eaf223c21b87b4a4c1b137af9546dfce
#
_cell.length_a   1.000
_cell.length_b   1.000
_cell.length_c   1.000
_cell.angle_alpha   90.00
_cell.angle_beta   90.00
_cell.angle_gamma   90.00
#
_symmetry.space_group_name_H-M   'P 1'
#
loop_
_entity.id
_entity.type
_entity.pdbx_description
1 polymer ?
#
loop_
_entity_poly.entity_id
_entity_poly.type
_entity_poly.pdbx_seq_one_letter_code
_entity_poly.pdbx_strand_id
1 'polypeptide(L)'
;MRRNIIALFGAVAFIVAAMSTPVRCGEAMKVNVNPANNTFELTVGDIPLASGLYPELSTFQDTFSASNGGLKVSAPAAPEKGRSKLGDYEEWILPYSDITGAVVIRLKIRSYPEMSAAAIGYDYEGAKALRPEKGMKLFIGELPGFVKGMGSERYSQFWTRPAFAVKPEAFPSETQYMLWGDKAFKYGVAIPLVGGGMKSSFMPEGGKLTITQSSYDAGFKPKSSQEIVFAWGADPYKTTHSAYKVGMEFMGNPGRLREEKKYPEVFDYFGWCSWNAYYSNITQDKIAANARSFKEHKFPVRFFVVDDGWQSEKDRMLTGFDIKRDKFPDGIDGLVTMLKKEYGITWVGFWHAFQGYWNGVNPNSPLAKEYKDSLFKSITGGLIPNPIDGKGFKFYDAYHAKLRAAGADMVKVDNQSTMIPFSMNKIPIAYAMRGQQANLQASVNRNFDGAVINCMDMTIENVYCWKDSNVSRNSDDFYPSKPDSAAIHALHNIYNSMWFSELAFPDFDMFQSHHPQGKMHSVLRAISGGPVYCTDTAGQENWNILWKMVFSDGRIPRPDNPARPTRDVLLSDPTKEKIALKAFTNVGGAGVVAAFNVDMFGRKVDSRIAPADVEGIKGNSFAIYDHFSEKLKYFKSRDEEAKLTINSLNVKLFIITPVENGFAAIGALNKYISPKWINGVNVDSKKIDVGLKESCVFGAFIDKAPVKIEVDGNPLDRGAWKYDDNLLRIELPESIKTVKLTIFR
;
A
#
# COMPACT_ATOMS: atom_id res chain seq x y z
N MET A 1 -32.80 39.29 -53.59
CA MET A 1 -33.25 37.90 -53.73
C MET A 1 -32.42 37.06 -52.80
N ARG A 2 -32.99 36.67 -51.66
CA ARG A 2 -32.36 35.82 -50.64
C ARG A 2 -32.79 34.40 -50.93
N ARG A 3 -31.85 33.46 -50.99
CA ARG A 3 -32.15 32.02 -50.93
C ARG A 3 -31.50 31.42 -49.70
N ASN A 4 -32.35 30.91 -48.81
CA ASN A 4 -32.01 30.14 -47.65
C ASN A 4 -31.53 28.76 -48.10
N ILE A 5 -30.43 28.29 -47.55
CA ILE A 5 -30.00 26.89 -47.60
C ILE A 5 -30.09 26.36 -46.16
N ILE A 6 -31.04 25.47 -45.93
CA ILE A 6 -31.20 24.71 -44.71
C ILE A 6 -30.29 23.47 -44.86
N ALA A 7 -29.27 23.34 -44.01
CA ALA A 7 -28.44 22.14 -43.91
C ALA A 7 -29.07 21.18 -42.88
N LEU A 8 -29.55 20.03 -43.37
CA LEU A 8 -30.00 18.91 -42.54
C LEU A 8 -28.74 18.18 -42.01
N PHE A 9 -28.50 18.22 -40.71
CA PHE A 9 -27.58 17.29 -40.05
C PHE A 9 -28.35 16.03 -39.67
N GLY A 10 -28.15 14.94 -40.45
CA GLY A 10 -28.58 13.61 -40.10
C GLY A 10 -27.60 13.00 -39.08
N ALA A 11 -28.02 12.81 -37.85
CA ALA A 11 -27.30 12.03 -36.87
C ALA A 11 -27.44 10.54 -37.19
N VAL A 12 -26.40 9.92 -37.73
CA VAL A 12 -26.28 8.48 -37.82
C VAL A 12 -25.76 7.94 -36.52
N ALA A 13 -26.67 7.45 -35.68
CA ALA A 13 -26.30 6.68 -34.49
C ALA A 13 -25.84 5.28 -34.92
N PHE A 14 -24.56 5.04 -34.95
CA PHE A 14 -24.02 3.67 -35.04
C PHE A 14 -24.18 3.00 -33.68
N ILE A 15 -25.23 2.22 -33.52
CA ILE A 15 -25.34 1.23 -32.44
C ILE A 15 -24.45 0.07 -32.84
N VAL A 16 -23.20 0.06 -32.39
CA VAL A 16 -22.36 -1.16 -32.36
C VAL A 16 -22.71 -1.87 -31.06
N ALA A 17 -23.72 -2.73 -31.11
CA ALA A 17 -23.93 -3.73 -30.09
C ALA A 17 -22.85 -4.82 -30.26
N ALA A 18 -21.67 -4.58 -29.72
CA ALA A 18 -20.71 -5.64 -29.44
C ALA A 18 -21.26 -6.41 -28.24
N MET A 19 -21.95 -7.49 -28.48
CA MET A 19 -22.21 -8.51 -27.45
C MET A 19 -20.88 -9.11 -27.05
N SER A 20 -20.17 -8.48 -26.06
CA SER A 20 -19.11 -9.15 -25.35
C SER A 20 -19.76 -10.18 -24.45
N THR A 21 -19.72 -11.45 -24.84
CA THR A 21 -19.95 -12.56 -23.90
C THR A 21 -19.07 -12.30 -22.67
N PRO A 22 -19.64 -12.29 -21.46
CA PRO A 22 -18.82 -12.12 -20.27
C PRO A 22 -17.84 -13.29 -20.20
N VAL A 23 -16.53 -12.99 -20.14
CA VAL A 23 -15.49 -14.00 -19.93
C VAL A 23 -15.85 -14.76 -18.67
N ARG A 24 -16.12 -16.05 -18.80
CA ARG A 24 -16.44 -16.93 -17.67
C ARG A 24 -15.17 -17.11 -16.84
N CYS A 25 -15.24 -16.92 -15.54
CA CYS A 25 -14.21 -17.34 -14.61
C CYS A 25 -13.96 -18.84 -14.84
N GLY A 26 -12.70 -19.26 -15.05
CA GLY A 26 -12.35 -20.66 -15.29
C GLY A 26 -12.06 -21.04 -16.75
N GLU A 27 -12.01 -20.09 -17.69
CA GLU A 27 -11.58 -20.41 -19.06
C GLU A 27 -10.09 -20.77 -19.09
N ALA A 28 -9.77 -21.87 -19.82
CA ALA A 28 -8.38 -22.35 -19.94
C ALA A 28 -7.52 -21.37 -20.76
N MET A 29 -6.33 -21.12 -20.29
CA MET A 29 -5.30 -20.42 -21.05
C MET A 29 -4.67 -21.38 -22.07
N LYS A 30 -4.28 -20.85 -23.23
CA LYS A 30 -3.49 -21.56 -24.25
C LYS A 30 -2.20 -20.78 -24.52
N VAL A 31 -1.15 -21.51 -24.85
CA VAL A 31 0.14 -20.97 -25.28
C VAL A 31 0.33 -21.35 -26.75
N ASN A 32 0.30 -20.35 -27.60
CA ASN A 32 0.44 -20.54 -29.07
C ASN A 32 1.85 -20.09 -29.48
N VAL A 33 2.62 -21.00 -30.08
CA VAL A 33 3.99 -20.72 -30.53
C VAL A 33 4.00 -20.40 -32.03
N ASN A 34 4.74 -19.36 -32.41
CA ASN A 34 5.02 -19.04 -33.81
C ASN A 34 6.52 -19.29 -34.12
N PRO A 35 6.86 -20.47 -34.69
CA PRO A 35 8.25 -20.82 -34.98
C PRO A 35 8.91 -19.95 -36.06
N ALA A 36 8.12 -19.31 -36.91
CA ALA A 36 8.66 -18.48 -38.01
C ALA A 36 9.38 -17.23 -37.50
N ASN A 37 8.93 -16.68 -36.37
CA ASN A 37 9.55 -15.49 -35.74
C ASN A 37 10.05 -15.76 -34.32
N ASN A 38 10.02 -17.01 -33.84
CA ASN A 38 10.46 -17.45 -32.51
C ASN A 38 9.71 -16.74 -31.36
N THR A 39 8.42 -16.45 -31.51
CA THR A 39 7.58 -15.81 -30.51
C THR A 39 6.49 -16.76 -30.02
N PHE A 40 5.87 -16.39 -28.91
CA PHE A 40 4.65 -17.04 -28.41
C PHE A 40 3.58 -16.03 -28.04
N GLU A 41 2.37 -16.50 -27.87
CA GLU A 41 1.19 -15.75 -27.49
C GLU A 41 0.45 -16.46 -26.36
N LEU A 42 -0.13 -15.69 -25.46
CA LEU A 42 -1.02 -16.16 -24.41
C LEU A 42 -2.46 -15.78 -24.78
N THR A 43 -3.35 -16.77 -24.82
CA THR A 43 -4.79 -16.55 -25.04
C THR A 43 -5.61 -17.15 -23.91
N VAL A 44 -6.76 -16.55 -23.61
CA VAL A 44 -7.75 -17.06 -22.65
C VAL A 44 -9.02 -17.39 -23.46
N GLY A 45 -9.32 -18.67 -23.59
CA GLY A 45 -10.21 -19.10 -24.67
C GLY A 45 -9.62 -18.68 -26.03
N ASP A 46 -10.35 -17.85 -26.77
CA ASP A 46 -9.91 -17.32 -28.06
C ASP A 46 -9.48 -15.83 -27.98
N ILE A 47 -9.38 -15.27 -26.77
CA ILE A 47 -9.05 -13.86 -26.55
C ILE A 47 -7.54 -13.73 -26.27
N PRO A 48 -6.79 -12.95 -27.06
CA PRO A 48 -5.38 -12.73 -26.80
C PRO A 48 -5.17 -11.84 -25.56
N LEU A 49 -4.40 -12.35 -24.60
CA LEU A 49 -3.98 -11.62 -23.40
C LEU A 49 -2.68 -10.85 -23.66
N ALA A 50 -1.70 -11.50 -24.24
CA ALA A 50 -0.42 -10.92 -24.63
C ALA A 50 0.14 -11.64 -25.85
N SER A 51 0.71 -10.90 -26.80
CA SER A 51 1.20 -11.46 -28.06
C SER A 51 2.63 -11.02 -28.40
N GLY A 52 3.30 -11.78 -29.25
CA GLY A 52 4.66 -11.49 -29.67
C GLY A 52 5.68 -11.55 -28.54
N LEU A 53 5.50 -12.43 -27.56
CA LEU A 53 6.43 -12.59 -26.46
C LEU A 53 7.66 -13.39 -26.89
N TYR A 54 8.85 -12.98 -26.44
CA TYR A 54 10.10 -13.72 -26.67
C TYR A 54 11.19 -13.38 -25.66
N PRO A 55 12.06 -14.35 -25.31
CA PRO A 55 13.18 -14.12 -24.41
C PRO A 55 14.41 -13.54 -25.11
N GLU A 56 15.21 -12.83 -24.34
CA GLU A 56 16.57 -12.40 -24.67
C GLU A 56 17.47 -12.60 -23.46
N LEU A 57 18.66 -13.12 -23.69
CA LEU A 57 19.65 -13.38 -22.66
C LEU A 57 20.97 -12.70 -23.01
N SER A 58 21.58 -12.02 -22.04
CA SER A 58 22.84 -11.31 -22.21
C SER A 58 23.91 -11.85 -21.24
N THR A 59 25.05 -12.25 -21.80
CA THR A 59 26.30 -12.53 -21.12
C THR A 59 27.25 -11.34 -21.29
N PHE A 60 28.46 -11.39 -20.74
CA PHE A 60 29.46 -10.34 -21.00
C PHE A 60 29.94 -10.30 -22.45
N GLN A 61 29.93 -11.44 -23.15
CA GLN A 61 30.43 -11.54 -24.53
C GLN A 61 29.31 -11.43 -25.57
N ASP A 62 28.19 -12.07 -25.31
CA ASP A 62 27.15 -12.33 -26.30
C ASP A 62 25.77 -11.92 -25.80
N THR A 63 24.90 -11.57 -26.73
CA THR A 63 23.45 -11.44 -26.51
C THR A 63 22.72 -12.42 -27.43
N PHE A 64 21.93 -13.30 -26.86
CA PHE A 64 21.11 -14.26 -27.56
C PHE A 64 19.65 -13.81 -27.53
N SER A 65 19.10 -13.49 -28.67
CA SER A 65 17.70 -13.00 -28.78
C SER A 65 16.92 -13.88 -29.74
N ALA A 66 15.67 -14.16 -29.38
CA ALA A 66 14.78 -14.86 -30.30
C ALA A 66 14.39 -13.99 -31.49
N SER A 67 14.37 -12.66 -31.36
CA SER A 67 14.00 -11.74 -32.44
C SER A 67 14.98 -11.69 -33.61
N ASN A 68 16.24 -12.02 -33.37
CA ASN A 68 17.27 -12.06 -34.42
C ASN A 68 17.70 -13.50 -34.81
N GLY A 69 16.97 -14.52 -34.32
CA GLY A 69 17.27 -15.93 -34.55
C GLY A 69 18.43 -16.49 -33.73
N GLY A 70 19.00 -15.70 -32.78
CA GLY A 70 20.01 -16.15 -31.84
C GLY A 70 19.48 -17.18 -30.82
N LEU A 71 18.16 -17.17 -30.60
CA LEU A 71 17.44 -18.22 -29.90
C LEU A 71 16.30 -18.73 -30.77
N LYS A 72 16.13 -20.04 -30.87
CA LYS A 72 15.05 -20.70 -31.62
C LYS A 72 14.16 -21.45 -30.65
N VAL A 73 12.84 -21.25 -30.81
CA VAL A 73 11.83 -21.96 -30.01
C VAL A 73 11.55 -23.33 -30.65
N SER A 74 11.47 -24.36 -29.83
CA SER A 74 10.92 -25.66 -30.21
C SER A 74 9.43 -25.72 -29.85
N ALA A 75 8.69 -26.59 -30.53
CA ALA A 75 7.27 -26.82 -30.20
C ALA A 75 7.14 -27.28 -28.74
N PRO A 76 6.23 -26.70 -27.96
CA PRO A 76 5.99 -27.15 -26.59
C PRO A 76 5.38 -28.56 -26.58
N ALA A 77 5.70 -29.33 -25.56
CA ALA A 77 4.91 -30.51 -25.22
C ALA A 77 3.51 -30.09 -24.73
N ALA A 78 2.61 -31.08 -24.65
CA ALA A 78 1.33 -30.84 -23.98
C ALA A 78 1.55 -30.33 -22.55
N PRO A 79 0.69 -29.44 -22.02
CA PRO A 79 0.89 -28.90 -20.69
C PRO A 79 0.80 -29.99 -19.62
N GLU A 80 1.65 -29.89 -18.64
CA GLU A 80 1.58 -30.72 -17.44
C GLU A 80 0.49 -30.20 -16.50
N LYS A 81 -0.34 -31.11 -15.99
CA LYS A 81 -1.38 -30.78 -15.03
C LYS A 81 -0.88 -31.00 -13.61
N GLY A 82 -1.13 -30.05 -12.73
CA GLY A 82 -0.78 -30.13 -11.34
C GLY A 82 -1.84 -29.47 -10.45
N ARG A 83 -1.65 -29.60 -9.15
CA ARG A 83 -2.51 -28.98 -8.14
C ARG A 83 -1.68 -28.32 -7.06
N SER A 84 -2.13 -27.16 -6.64
CA SER A 84 -1.52 -26.36 -5.59
C SER A 84 -2.56 -25.92 -4.53
N LYS A 85 -2.17 -25.07 -3.60
CA LYS A 85 -3.11 -24.45 -2.65
C LYS A 85 -4.10 -23.51 -3.33
N LEU A 86 -3.79 -23.03 -4.53
CA LEU A 86 -4.63 -22.12 -5.31
C LEU A 86 -5.57 -22.83 -6.28
N GLY A 87 -5.63 -24.16 -6.24
CA GLY A 87 -6.41 -25.00 -7.15
C GLY A 87 -5.56 -25.72 -8.18
N ASP A 88 -6.21 -26.20 -9.23
CA ASP A 88 -5.56 -26.90 -10.33
C ASP A 88 -4.84 -25.91 -11.26
N TYR A 89 -3.71 -26.34 -11.82
CA TYR A 89 -2.96 -25.55 -12.79
C TYR A 89 -2.51 -26.39 -13.98
N GLU A 90 -2.22 -25.72 -15.08
CA GLU A 90 -1.56 -26.26 -16.26
C GLU A 90 -0.23 -25.53 -16.47
N GLU A 91 0.86 -26.28 -16.74
CA GLU A 91 2.20 -25.72 -16.95
C GLU A 91 2.72 -26.11 -18.33
N TRP A 92 3.05 -25.11 -19.14
CA TRP A 92 3.73 -25.27 -20.44
C TRP A 92 5.22 -25.04 -20.25
N ILE A 93 6.04 -25.84 -20.95
CA ILE A 93 7.48 -25.64 -21.05
C ILE A 93 7.83 -25.33 -22.50
N LEU A 94 8.36 -24.13 -22.75
CA LEU A 94 8.81 -23.66 -24.04
C LEU A 94 10.33 -23.65 -24.08
N PRO A 95 10.96 -24.62 -24.76
CA PRO A 95 12.42 -24.63 -24.89
C PRO A 95 12.88 -23.65 -25.97
N TYR A 96 13.81 -22.79 -25.60
CA TYR A 96 14.60 -21.92 -26.50
C TYR A 96 16.05 -22.34 -26.45
N SER A 97 16.70 -22.50 -27.58
CA SER A 97 18.12 -22.83 -27.66
C SER A 97 18.85 -21.99 -28.72
N ASP A 98 20.13 -21.72 -28.47
CA ASP A 98 21.02 -21.23 -29.51
C ASP A 98 21.31 -22.34 -30.56
N ILE A 99 21.96 -21.97 -31.67
CA ILE A 99 22.24 -22.91 -32.77
C ILE A 99 23.16 -24.06 -32.38
N THR A 100 23.93 -23.89 -31.29
CA THR A 100 24.88 -24.92 -30.82
C THR A 100 24.30 -25.80 -29.73
N GLY A 101 23.17 -25.42 -29.15
CA GLY A 101 22.61 -26.07 -27.96
C GLY A 101 23.38 -25.81 -26.66
N ALA A 102 24.37 -24.92 -26.66
CA ALA A 102 25.15 -24.55 -25.49
C ALA A 102 24.41 -23.59 -24.53
N VAL A 103 23.39 -22.91 -25.04
CA VAL A 103 22.49 -22.02 -24.26
C VAL A 103 21.09 -22.53 -24.43
N VAL A 104 20.44 -22.92 -23.32
CA VAL A 104 19.05 -23.36 -23.29
C VAL A 104 18.29 -22.57 -22.22
N ILE A 105 17.17 -22.02 -22.62
CA ILE A 105 16.18 -21.40 -21.73
C ILE A 105 14.90 -22.22 -21.84
N ARG A 106 14.39 -22.73 -20.72
CA ARG A 106 13.05 -23.34 -20.69
C ARG A 106 12.12 -22.37 -19.98
N LEU A 107 11.32 -21.64 -20.76
CA LEU A 107 10.25 -20.81 -20.19
C LEU A 107 9.18 -21.74 -19.61
N LYS A 108 8.83 -21.49 -18.36
CA LYS A 108 7.74 -22.16 -17.62
C LYS A 108 6.57 -21.19 -17.56
N ILE A 109 5.45 -21.56 -18.10
CA ILE A 109 4.22 -20.76 -18.11
C ILE A 109 3.16 -21.55 -17.37
N ARG A 110 2.82 -21.13 -16.15
CA ARG A 110 1.84 -21.81 -15.30
C ARG A 110 0.57 -20.99 -15.22
N SER A 111 -0.53 -21.57 -15.67
CA SER A 111 -1.87 -20.98 -15.63
C SER A 111 -2.69 -21.54 -14.48
N TYR A 112 -3.38 -20.65 -13.78
CA TYR A 112 -4.34 -20.94 -12.71
C TYR A 112 -5.73 -20.44 -13.14
N PRO A 113 -6.57 -21.30 -13.79
CA PRO A 113 -7.86 -20.87 -14.33
C PRO A 113 -8.80 -20.29 -13.27
N GLU A 114 -8.86 -20.90 -12.07
CA GLU A 114 -9.71 -20.42 -10.97
C GLU A 114 -9.29 -19.04 -10.43
N MET A 115 -8.01 -18.70 -10.58
CA MET A 115 -7.46 -17.39 -10.20
C MET A 115 -7.50 -16.38 -11.32
N SER A 116 -7.84 -16.78 -12.57
CA SER A 116 -7.72 -15.97 -13.78
C SER A 116 -6.35 -15.30 -13.88
N ALA A 117 -5.29 -16.10 -13.71
CA ALA A 117 -3.91 -15.62 -13.69
C ALA A 117 -2.94 -16.65 -14.26
N ALA A 118 -1.81 -16.16 -14.78
CA ALA A 118 -0.70 -16.97 -15.27
C ALA A 118 0.65 -16.38 -14.83
N ALA A 119 1.55 -17.25 -14.41
CA ALA A 119 2.92 -16.91 -14.02
C ALA A 119 3.93 -17.40 -15.04
N ILE A 120 4.96 -16.61 -15.33
CA ILE A 120 6.06 -16.95 -16.22
C ILE A 120 7.36 -16.90 -15.43
N GLY A 121 8.19 -17.92 -15.61
CA GLY A 121 9.56 -18.02 -15.14
C GLY A 121 10.38 -18.84 -16.11
N TYR A 122 11.62 -19.13 -15.77
CA TYR A 122 12.50 -19.93 -16.63
C TYR A 122 13.49 -20.74 -15.85
N ASP A 123 13.97 -21.85 -16.48
CA ASP A 123 15.21 -22.51 -16.16
C ASP A 123 16.27 -22.12 -17.19
N TYR A 124 17.49 -21.94 -16.73
CA TYR A 124 18.64 -21.60 -17.58
C TYR A 124 19.72 -22.68 -17.48
N GLU A 125 20.12 -23.20 -18.64
CA GLU A 125 21.24 -24.10 -18.82
C GLU A 125 22.26 -23.42 -19.74
N GLY A 126 23.39 -23.04 -19.20
CA GLY A 126 24.47 -22.38 -19.93
C GLY A 126 25.73 -22.30 -19.08
N ALA A 127 26.88 -22.33 -19.75
CA ALA A 127 28.17 -22.29 -19.06
C ALA A 127 28.55 -20.91 -18.53
N LYS A 128 28.00 -19.83 -19.14
CA LYS A 128 28.40 -18.44 -18.88
C LYS A 128 27.51 -17.78 -17.82
N ALA A 129 28.09 -16.89 -17.00
CA ALA A 129 27.35 -15.96 -16.15
C ALA A 129 26.56 -14.95 -16.98
N LEU A 130 25.38 -14.57 -16.49
CA LEU A 130 24.60 -13.51 -17.10
C LEU A 130 25.19 -12.14 -16.73
N ARG A 131 24.87 -11.10 -17.51
CA ARG A 131 25.16 -9.72 -17.10
C ARG A 131 24.47 -9.42 -15.76
N PRO A 132 25.13 -8.74 -14.82
CA PRO A 132 24.58 -8.44 -13.50
C PRO A 132 23.33 -7.56 -13.58
N GLU A 133 23.29 -6.69 -14.57
CA GLU A 133 22.12 -5.89 -14.91
C GLU A 133 21.59 -6.30 -16.29
N LYS A 134 20.28 -6.43 -16.40
CA LYS A 134 19.58 -6.80 -17.64
C LYS A 134 20.06 -8.13 -18.25
N GLY A 135 20.42 -9.09 -17.39
CA GLY A 135 20.95 -10.38 -17.83
C GLY A 135 19.93 -11.27 -18.54
N MET A 136 18.65 -11.14 -18.19
CA MET A 136 17.52 -11.79 -18.84
C MET A 136 16.43 -10.77 -19.11
N LYS A 137 15.78 -10.88 -20.28
CA LYS A 137 14.62 -10.06 -20.65
C LYS A 137 13.53 -10.93 -21.27
N LEU A 138 12.28 -10.58 -20.99
CA LEU A 138 11.11 -11.04 -21.71
C LEU A 138 10.48 -9.82 -22.39
N PHE A 139 10.54 -9.80 -23.72
CA PHE A 139 9.85 -8.80 -24.51
C PHE A 139 8.38 -9.18 -24.67
N ILE A 140 7.49 -8.20 -24.53
CA ILE A 140 6.06 -8.31 -24.76
C ILE A 140 5.75 -7.45 -25.99
N GLY A 141 5.38 -8.08 -27.09
CA GLY A 141 5.08 -7.38 -28.34
C GLY A 141 3.89 -6.46 -28.18
N GLU A 142 2.78 -7.03 -27.74
CA GLU A 142 1.51 -6.31 -27.55
C GLU A 142 0.71 -6.82 -26.37
N LEU A 143 -0.09 -5.93 -25.78
CA LEU A 143 -1.23 -6.23 -24.92
C LEU A 143 -2.50 -5.81 -25.67
N PRO A 144 -3.13 -6.71 -26.46
CA PRO A 144 -4.13 -6.31 -27.46
C PRO A 144 -5.38 -5.63 -26.90
N GLY A 145 -5.76 -5.96 -25.66
CA GLY A 145 -6.88 -5.35 -24.95
C GLY A 145 -6.58 -4.01 -24.29
N PHE A 146 -5.34 -3.58 -24.20
CA PHE A 146 -4.92 -2.38 -23.44
C PHE A 146 -5.61 -1.10 -23.93
N VAL A 147 -6.17 -0.33 -23.00
CA VAL A 147 -6.81 0.98 -23.27
C VAL A 147 -6.01 2.12 -22.67
N LYS A 148 -5.85 2.12 -21.37
CA LYS A 148 -4.99 3.00 -20.57
C LYS A 148 -4.68 2.31 -19.25
N GLY A 149 -3.61 2.71 -18.60
CA GLY A 149 -3.19 2.04 -17.37
C GLY A 149 -2.57 2.96 -16.33
N MET A 150 -2.47 2.41 -15.13
CA MET A 150 -1.74 2.97 -13.99
C MET A 150 -0.67 1.97 -13.58
N GLY A 151 0.56 2.46 -13.41
CA GLY A 151 1.68 1.68 -12.91
C GLY A 151 2.25 2.29 -11.63
N SER A 152 3.05 1.51 -10.92
CA SER A 152 3.83 2.00 -9.78
C SER A 152 5.30 2.08 -10.18
N GLU A 153 5.77 3.28 -10.49
CA GLU A 153 7.16 3.59 -10.86
C GLU A 153 8.03 3.70 -9.61
N ARG A 154 9.17 3.03 -9.59
CA ARG A 154 10.22 3.28 -8.60
C ARG A 154 11.05 4.48 -9.05
N TYR A 155 10.58 5.68 -8.74
CA TYR A 155 11.19 6.93 -9.19
C TYR A 155 12.44 7.34 -8.39
N SER A 156 12.66 6.70 -7.26
CA SER A 156 13.85 6.86 -6.43
C SER A 156 14.33 5.50 -5.94
N GLN A 157 15.47 5.47 -5.28
CA GLN A 157 16.02 4.24 -4.70
C GLN A 157 15.06 3.59 -3.69
N PHE A 158 14.18 4.36 -3.05
CA PHE A 158 13.39 3.97 -1.89
C PHE A 158 11.90 3.89 -2.14
N TRP A 159 11.38 4.73 -3.06
CA TRP A 159 9.98 5.07 -3.13
C TRP A 159 9.38 4.82 -4.51
N THR A 160 8.10 4.50 -4.49
CA THR A 160 7.28 4.38 -5.69
C THR A 160 6.23 5.49 -5.75
N ARG A 161 5.83 5.83 -6.97
CA ARG A 161 4.73 6.75 -7.26
C ARG A 161 3.86 6.22 -8.40
N PRO A 162 2.60 6.66 -8.52
CA PRO A 162 1.79 6.29 -9.66
C PRO A 162 2.33 6.94 -10.95
N ALA A 163 2.29 6.16 -12.03
CA ALA A 163 2.53 6.60 -13.40
C ALA A 163 1.36 6.17 -14.27
N PHE A 164 0.91 7.05 -15.18
CA PHE A 164 -0.25 6.80 -16.03
C PHE A 164 0.19 6.76 -17.49
N ALA A 165 -0.33 5.78 -18.24
CA ALA A 165 0.05 5.56 -19.63
C ALA A 165 -1.13 5.17 -20.51
N VAL A 166 -1.09 5.59 -21.76
CA VAL A 166 -2.07 5.24 -22.80
C VAL A 166 -1.57 4.13 -23.75
N LYS A 167 -0.34 3.67 -23.52
CA LYS A 167 0.30 2.54 -24.18
C LYS A 167 1.21 1.80 -23.20
N PRO A 168 1.35 0.48 -23.30
CA PRO A 168 2.16 -0.30 -22.37
C PRO A 168 3.64 0.13 -22.33
N GLU A 169 4.21 0.43 -23.47
CA GLU A 169 5.61 0.87 -23.60
C GLU A 169 5.87 2.31 -23.12
N ALA A 170 4.84 3.05 -22.77
CA ALA A 170 4.97 4.41 -22.24
C ALA A 170 5.10 4.46 -20.70
N PHE A 171 5.01 3.32 -20.02
CA PHE A 171 5.33 3.29 -18.59
C PHE A 171 6.81 3.58 -18.35
N PRO A 172 7.15 4.27 -17.24
CA PRO A 172 8.56 4.51 -16.90
C PRO A 172 9.33 3.22 -16.61
N SER A 173 10.66 3.29 -16.77
CA SER A 173 11.56 2.23 -16.31
C SER A 173 11.43 2.01 -14.79
N GLU A 174 11.75 0.79 -14.32
CA GLU A 174 11.62 0.40 -12.91
C GLU A 174 10.15 0.43 -12.40
N THR A 175 9.16 0.29 -13.29
CA THR A 175 7.77 0.06 -12.88
C THR A 175 7.64 -1.33 -12.25
N GLN A 176 6.99 -1.41 -11.07
CA GLN A 176 6.90 -2.62 -10.23
C GLN A 176 5.47 -3.20 -10.13
N TYR A 177 4.50 -2.55 -10.73
CA TYR A 177 3.10 -2.95 -10.76
C TYR A 177 2.43 -2.26 -11.95
N MET A 178 1.59 -2.98 -12.67
CA MET A 178 0.77 -2.42 -13.74
C MET A 178 -0.68 -2.90 -13.61
N LEU A 179 -1.61 -1.97 -13.73
CA LEU A 179 -3.04 -2.21 -13.87
C LEU A 179 -3.55 -1.42 -15.08
N TRP A 180 -4.30 -2.05 -15.95
CA TRP A 180 -4.88 -1.37 -17.12
C TRP A 180 -6.34 -1.72 -17.35
N GLY A 181 -7.05 -0.82 -18.02
CA GLY A 181 -8.36 -1.10 -18.60
C GLY A 181 -8.19 -1.95 -19.83
N ASP A 182 -8.92 -3.07 -19.89
CA ASP A 182 -8.87 -4.05 -20.95
C ASP A 182 -10.20 -4.16 -21.67
N LYS A 183 -10.17 -4.16 -23.01
CA LYS A 183 -11.38 -4.23 -23.84
C LYS A 183 -12.17 -5.52 -23.67
N ALA A 184 -11.47 -6.64 -23.45
CA ALA A 184 -12.08 -7.97 -23.36
C ALA A 184 -12.37 -8.36 -21.90
N PHE A 185 -11.41 -8.15 -21.00
CA PHE A 185 -11.47 -8.59 -19.60
C PHE A 185 -11.95 -7.52 -18.63
N LYS A 186 -12.14 -6.27 -19.06
CA LYS A 186 -12.32 -5.03 -18.32
C LYS A 186 -11.05 -4.54 -17.64
N TYR A 187 -10.30 -5.41 -16.96
CA TYR A 187 -9.01 -5.07 -16.33
C TYR A 187 -7.99 -6.18 -16.57
N GLY A 188 -6.74 -5.75 -16.76
CA GLY A 188 -5.57 -6.58 -16.70
C GLY A 188 -4.61 -6.08 -15.64
N VAL A 189 -3.86 -6.98 -15.02
CA VAL A 189 -2.82 -6.68 -14.04
C VAL A 189 -1.56 -7.44 -14.41
N ALA A 190 -0.40 -6.80 -14.26
CA ALA A 190 0.88 -7.48 -14.37
C ALA A 190 1.80 -7.06 -13.22
N ILE A 191 2.44 -8.04 -12.59
CA ILE A 191 3.41 -7.82 -11.51
C ILE A 191 4.73 -8.53 -11.83
N PRO A 192 5.88 -7.83 -11.76
CA PRO A 192 7.18 -8.47 -11.85
C PRO A 192 7.48 -9.26 -10.57
N LEU A 193 8.24 -10.35 -10.70
CA LEU A 193 8.55 -11.28 -9.62
C LEU A 193 10.03 -11.23 -9.23
N VAL A 194 10.36 -11.93 -8.16
CA VAL A 194 11.72 -12.07 -7.61
C VAL A 194 12.01 -13.52 -7.33
N GLY A 195 13.09 -14.04 -7.87
CA GLY A 195 13.47 -15.43 -7.61
C GLY A 195 14.81 -15.82 -8.22
N GLY A 196 15.34 -16.95 -7.79
CA GLY A 196 16.60 -17.47 -8.33
C GLY A 196 17.79 -16.51 -8.25
N GLY A 197 17.82 -15.60 -7.27
CA GLY A 197 18.84 -14.56 -7.13
C GLY A 197 18.57 -13.27 -7.92
N MET A 198 17.56 -13.25 -8.78
CA MET A 198 17.22 -12.15 -9.69
C MET A 198 16.02 -11.35 -9.18
N LYS A 199 15.97 -10.06 -9.51
CA LYS A 199 14.75 -9.23 -9.40
C LYS A 199 14.30 -8.80 -10.80
N SER A 200 13.00 -8.75 -11.01
CA SER A 200 12.41 -8.27 -12.27
C SER A 200 11.91 -6.82 -12.13
N SER A 201 11.81 -6.10 -13.25
CA SER A 201 11.09 -4.83 -13.35
C SER A 201 10.64 -4.59 -14.79
N PHE A 202 9.58 -3.80 -14.96
CA PHE A 202 9.23 -3.31 -16.28
C PHE A 202 10.22 -2.24 -16.70
N MET A 203 10.86 -2.45 -17.84
CA MET A 203 11.83 -1.52 -18.43
C MET A 203 11.59 -1.45 -19.93
N PRO A 204 10.69 -0.57 -20.40
CA PRO A 204 10.39 -0.46 -21.83
C PRO A 204 11.65 -0.23 -22.66
N GLU A 205 11.81 -0.99 -23.74
CA GLU A 205 12.99 -0.96 -24.59
C GLU A 205 12.61 -1.19 -26.07
N GLY A 206 13.17 -0.41 -26.99
CA GLY A 206 12.92 -0.56 -28.43
C GLY A 206 11.44 -0.40 -28.83
N GLY A 207 10.67 0.42 -28.12
CA GLY A 207 9.24 0.62 -28.37
C GLY A 207 8.37 -0.55 -27.96
N LYS A 208 8.87 -1.46 -27.11
CA LYS A 208 8.13 -2.60 -26.55
C LYS A 208 8.14 -2.56 -25.02
N LEU A 209 7.10 -3.06 -24.42
CA LEU A 209 7.10 -3.39 -23.00
C LEU A 209 8.07 -4.55 -22.76
N THR A 210 8.95 -4.40 -21.80
CA THR A 210 9.97 -5.42 -21.49
C THR A 210 10.02 -5.68 -20.00
N ILE A 211 10.10 -6.94 -19.61
CA ILE A 211 10.47 -7.36 -18.26
C ILE A 211 11.96 -7.61 -18.26
N THR A 212 12.69 -6.99 -17.37
CA THR A 212 14.14 -7.11 -17.26
C THR A 212 14.53 -7.66 -15.90
N GLN A 213 15.44 -8.63 -15.89
CA GLN A 213 15.95 -9.24 -14.67
C GLN A 213 17.41 -8.90 -14.40
N SER A 214 17.72 -8.60 -13.14
CA SER A 214 19.04 -8.20 -12.66
C SER A 214 19.40 -8.93 -11.38
N SER A 215 20.64 -9.47 -11.31
CA SER A 215 21.21 -10.06 -10.09
C SER A 215 22.07 -9.06 -9.30
N TYR A 216 22.64 -8.08 -10.00
CA TYR A 216 23.71 -7.18 -9.53
C TYR A 216 24.96 -7.91 -9.05
N ASP A 217 25.19 -9.15 -9.55
CA ASP A 217 26.39 -9.96 -9.29
C ASP A 217 26.99 -10.47 -10.61
N ALA A 218 28.16 -9.98 -10.95
CA ALA A 218 28.83 -10.24 -12.23
C ALA A 218 29.24 -11.72 -12.42
N GLY A 219 29.41 -12.48 -11.35
CA GLY A 219 29.77 -13.90 -11.40
C GLY A 219 28.56 -14.85 -11.37
N PHE A 220 27.36 -14.32 -11.27
CA PHE A 220 26.18 -15.11 -10.99
C PHE A 220 25.63 -15.86 -12.21
N LYS A 221 25.34 -17.14 -12.03
CA LYS A 221 24.62 -18.00 -12.97
C LYS A 221 23.30 -18.44 -12.36
N PRO A 222 22.16 -17.86 -12.73
CA PRO A 222 20.87 -18.36 -12.25
C PRO A 222 20.62 -19.76 -12.82
N LYS A 223 20.08 -20.67 -12.01
CA LYS A 223 19.56 -21.95 -12.50
C LYS A 223 18.13 -21.82 -12.96
N SER A 224 17.35 -21.03 -12.25
CA SER A 224 15.96 -20.72 -12.54
C SER A 224 15.63 -19.35 -11.99
N SER A 225 14.57 -18.73 -12.53
CA SER A 225 14.02 -17.50 -11.97
C SER A 225 12.52 -17.39 -12.25
N GLN A 226 11.84 -16.62 -11.42
CA GLN A 226 10.45 -16.19 -11.59
C GLN A 226 10.46 -14.78 -12.17
N GLU A 227 9.59 -14.51 -13.13
CA GLU A 227 9.70 -13.30 -13.95
C GLU A 227 8.50 -12.36 -13.84
N ILE A 228 7.29 -12.87 -14.10
CA ILE A 228 6.08 -12.05 -14.13
C ILE A 228 4.83 -12.89 -13.86
N VAL A 229 3.78 -12.23 -13.33
CA VAL A 229 2.40 -12.72 -13.36
C VAL A 229 1.56 -11.79 -14.21
N PHE A 230 0.69 -12.37 -15.04
CA PHE A 230 -0.47 -11.73 -15.64
C PHE A 230 -1.74 -12.20 -14.95
N ALA A 231 -2.67 -11.28 -14.68
CA ALA A 231 -4.01 -11.59 -14.20
C ALA A 231 -5.05 -10.75 -14.95
N TRP A 232 -6.27 -11.22 -15.03
CA TRP A 232 -7.35 -10.57 -15.78
C TRP A 232 -8.71 -10.75 -15.07
N GLY A 233 -9.63 -9.81 -15.26
CA GLY A 233 -10.96 -9.92 -14.66
C GLY A 233 -11.77 -8.63 -14.70
N ALA A 234 -13.00 -8.71 -14.22
CA ALA A 234 -13.95 -7.59 -14.21
C ALA A 234 -13.83 -6.67 -12.98
N ASP A 235 -13.06 -7.08 -11.99
CA ASP A 235 -12.88 -6.35 -10.73
C ASP A 235 -11.38 -6.07 -10.50
N PRO A 236 -10.93 -4.81 -10.57
CA PRO A 236 -9.51 -4.47 -10.53
C PRO A 236 -8.83 -4.84 -9.20
N TYR A 237 -9.58 -4.78 -8.09
CA TYR A 237 -9.06 -5.08 -6.75
C TYR A 237 -8.87 -6.60 -6.58
N LYS A 238 -9.86 -7.40 -6.99
CA LYS A 238 -9.75 -8.87 -6.98
C LYS A 238 -8.71 -9.38 -7.96
N THR A 239 -8.61 -8.76 -9.14
CA THR A 239 -7.60 -9.11 -10.14
C THR A 239 -6.19 -8.85 -9.61
N THR A 240 -5.96 -7.72 -8.94
CA THR A 240 -4.70 -7.43 -8.25
C THR A 240 -4.40 -8.47 -7.18
N HIS A 241 -5.38 -8.79 -6.34
CA HIS A 241 -5.24 -9.81 -5.29
C HIS A 241 -4.88 -11.20 -5.85
N SER A 242 -5.54 -11.61 -6.94
CA SER A 242 -5.21 -12.87 -7.66
C SER A 242 -3.77 -12.88 -8.15
N ALA A 243 -3.29 -11.77 -8.74
CA ALA A 243 -1.91 -11.66 -9.21
C ALA A 243 -0.90 -11.87 -8.06
N TYR A 244 -1.14 -11.26 -6.89
CA TYR A 244 -0.26 -11.41 -5.74
C TYR A 244 -0.32 -12.80 -5.13
N LYS A 245 -1.48 -13.44 -5.04
CA LYS A 245 -1.60 -14.84 -4.60
C LYS A 245 -0.80 -15.80 -5.47
N VAL A 246 -0.99 -15.69 -6.78
CA VAL A 246 -0.27 -16.53 -7.76
C VAL A 246 1.22 -16.23 -7.74
N GLY A 247 1.61 -14.96 -7.68
CA GLY A 247 3.00 -14.54 -7.61
C GLY A 247 3.72 -15.09 -6.38
N MET A 248 3.12 -14.97 -5.20
CA MET A 248 3.70 -15.50 -3.97
C MET A 248 3.89 -17.00 -4.03
N GLU A 249 2.90 -17.74 -4.50
CA GLU A 249 3.02 -19.19 -4.63
C GLU A 249 4.08 -19.60 -5.65
N PHE A 250 4.08 -18.97 -6.83
CA PHE A 250 5.05 -19.26 -7.89
C PHE A 250 6.50 -18.95 -7.49
N MET A 251 6.72 -17.94 -6.62
CA MET A 251 8.03 -17.65 -6.01
C MET A 251 8.40 -18.60 -4.87
N GLY A 252 7.54 -19.53 -4.48
CA GLY A 252 7.76 -20.46 -3.35
C GLY A 252 7.52 -19.81 -1.98
N ASN A 253 6.63 -18.82 -1.91
CA ASN A 253 6.19 -18.12 -0.70
C ASN A 253 7.37 -17.53 0.11
N PRO A 254 8.19 -16.64 -0.49
CA PRO A 254 9.28 -15.98 0.23
C PRO A 254 8.78 -15.09 1.37
N GLY A 255 7.57 -14.52 1.22
CA GLY A 255 6.79 -13.78 2.21
C GLY A 255 5.36 -14.27 2.29
N ARG A 256 4.49 -13.43 2.88
CA ARG A 256 3.04 -13.67 3.02
C ARG A 256 2.26 -12.42 2.64
N LEU A 257 1.00 -12.59 2.27
CA LEU A 257 0.09 -11.48 2.06
C LEU A 257 -0.28 -10.81 3.39
N ARG A 258 -0.74 -9.57 3.36
CA ARG A 258 -1.14 -8.78 4.53
C ARG A 258 -2.13 -9.52 5.43
N GLU A 259 -3.14 -10.14 4.83
CA GLU A 259 -4.22 -10.84 5.54
C GLU A 259 -3.76 -12.12 6.27
N GLU A 260 -2.60 -12.66 5.89
CA GLU A 260 -2.02 -13.87 6.49
C GLU A 260 -1.08 -13.56 7.66
N LYS A 261 -0.93 -12.29 8.04
CA LYS A 261 0.02 -11.81 9.04
C LYS A 261 -0.69 -11.06 10.17
N LYS A 262 -0.09 -11.12 11.36
CA LYS A 262 -0.55 -10.37 12.53
C LYS A 262 -0.36 -8.86 12.31
N TYR A 263 -1.34 -8.06 12.72
CA TYR A 263 -1.18 -6.61 12.88
C TYR A 263 -0.76 -6.32 14.32
N PRO A 264 0.35 -5.61 14.57
CA PRO A 264 0.82 -5.33 15.93
C PRO A 264 -0.13 -4.36 16.66
N GLU A 265 -0.48 -4.69 17.90
CA GLU A 265 -1.46 -3.95 18.73
C GLU A 265 -1.09 -2.47 18.91
N VAL A 266 0.19 -2.15 19.03
CA VAL A 266 0.68 -0.78 19.21
C VAL A 266 0.13 0.18 18.15
N PHE A 267 -0.08 -0.31 16.92
CA PHE A 267 -0.57 0.48 15.80
C PHE A 267 -2.11 0.60 15.73
N ASP A 268 -2.84 -0.03 16.64
CA ASP A 268 -4.26 0.25 16.84
C ASP A 268 -4.49 1.56 17.61
N TYR A 269 -3.42 2.20 18.09
CA TYR A 269 -3.49 3.41 18.91
C TYR A 269 -2.78 4.59 18.22
N PHE A 270 -3.17 5.81 18.62
CA PHE A 270 -2.58 7.03 18.09
C PHE A 270 -1.18 7.28 18.66
N GLY A 271 -0.24 7.68 17.79
CA GLY A 271 1.14 7.91 18.16
C GLY A 271 1.70 9.29 17.81
N TRP A 272 2.96 9.46 18.18
CA TRP A 272 3.78 10.62 17.84
C TRP A 272 5.17 10.16 17.39
N CYS A 273 5.76 10.88 16.40
CA CYS A 273 7.10 10.62 15.89
C CYS A 273 7.93 11.91 15.90
N SER A 274 9.18 11.83 16.32
CA SER A 274 10.04 13.00 16.48
C SER A 274 10.58 13.60 15.19
N TRP A 275 10.49 12.91 14.04
CA TRP A 275 11.21 13.29 12.81
C TRP A 275 10.90 14.72 12.34
N ASN A 276 9.70 14.99 11.84
CA ASN A 276 9.41 16.34 11.32
C ASN A 276 9.22 17.39 12.41
N ALA A 277 9.09 16.99 13.69
CA ALA A 277 9.11 17.93 14.79
C ALA A 277 10.52 18.53 15.02
N TYR A 278 11.55 17.71 14.93
CA TYR A 278 12.91 18.11 15.33
C TYR A 278 14.02 17.61 14.41
N TYR A 279 13.72 16.75 13.45
CA TYR A 279 14.69 16.03 12.63
C TYR A 279 15.76 15.36 13.51
N SER A 280 17.00 15.31 13.07
CA SER A 280 18.11 14.77 13.88
C SER A 280 18.50 15.64 15.09
N ASN A 281 17.89 16.83 15.25
CA ASN A 281 18.14 17.73 16.39
C ASN A 281 17.23 17.42 17.59
N ILE A 282 16.93 16.14 17.81
CA ILE A 282 16.17 15.67 18.97
C ILE A 282 17.02 15.68 20.24
N THR A 283 16.35 15.94 21.38
CA THR A 283 16.93 15.81 22.73
C THR A 283 15.88 15.26 23.69
N GLN A 284 16.33 14.76 24.84
CA GLN A 284 15.44 14.28 25.90
C GLN A 284 14.39 15.32 26.29
N ASP A 285 14.82 16.60 26.50
CA ASP A 285 13.93 17.71 26.89
C ASP A 285 12.86 18.00 25.85
N LYS A 286 13.20 17.95 24.56
CA LYS A 286 12.23 18.16 23.47
C LYS A 286 11.16 17.05 23.41
N ILE A 287 11.59 15.80 23.60
CA ILE A 287 10.67 14.66 23.65
C ILE A 287 9.78 14.77 24.91
N ALA A 288 10.35 15.13 26.06
CA ALA A 288 9.60 15.36 27.29
C ALA A 288 8.58 16.50 27.15
N ALA A 289 8.95 17.59 26.47
CA ALA A 289 8.03 18.71 26.20
C ALA A 289 6.80 18.28 25.39
N ASN A 290 6.98 17.45 24.33
CA ASN A 290 5.87 16.89 23.59
C ASN A 290 5.00 15.97 24.44
N ALA A 291 5.60 15.06 25.21
CA ALA A 291 4.85 14.16 26.08
C ALA A 291 4.04 14.92 27.13
N ARG A 292 4.60 16.01 27.68
CA ARG A 292 3.93 16.94 28.59
C ARG A 292 2.74 17.63 27.92
N SER A 293 2.89 18.15 26.70
CA SER A 293 1.82 18.81 25.95
C SER A 293 0.61 17.88 25.79
N PHE A 294 0.80 16.64 25.38
CA PHE A 294 -0.29 15.65 25.27
C PHE A 294 -0.95 15.37 26.61
N LYS A 295 -0.17 15.23 27.70
CA LYS A 295 -0.69 14.99 29.04
C LYS A 295 -1.51 16.16 29.57
N GLU A 296 -1.06 17.39 29.42
CA GLU A 296 -1.74 18.61 29.87
C GLU A 296 -3.08 18.80 29.16
N HIS A 297 -3.16 18.48 27.87
CA HIS A 297 -4.38 18.55 27.06
C HIS A 297 -5.23 17.26 27.16
N LYS A 298 -4.84 16.31 28.02
CA LYS A 298 -5.54 15.01 28.22
C LYS A 298 -5.75 14.22 26.91
N PHE A 299 -4.93 14.46 25.91
CA PHE A 299 -5.03 13.74 24.64
C PHE A 299 -4.38 12.34 24.79
N PRO A 300 -5.07 11.26 24.44
CA PRO A 300 -4.65 9.89 24.76
C PRO A 300 -3.65 9.32 23.73
N VAL A 301 -2.54 10.01 23.48
CA VAL A 301 -1.43 9.45 22.70
C VAL A 301 -0.87 8.22 23.40
N ARG A 302 -0.58 7.14 22.67
CA ARG A 302 -0.17 5.88 23.28
C ARG A 302 1.23 5.41 22.90
N PHE A 303 1.71 5.75 21.71
CA PHE A 303 3.08 5.40 21.38
C PHE A 303 3.91 6.61 20.90
N PHE A 304 5.20 6.57 21.21
CA PHE A 304 6.20 7.52 20.75
C PHE A 304 7.28 6.80 19.94
N VAL A 305 7.68 7.39 18.81
CA VAL A 305 8.85 6.96 18.04
C VAL A 305 9.96 8.00 18.16
N VAL A 306 11.08 7.59 18.75
CA VAL A 306 12.33 8.36 18.78
C VAL A 306 13.06 8.07 17.47
N ASP A 307 12.95 9.01 16.53
CA ASP A 307 13.47 8.89 15.16
C ASP A 307 14.97 9.19 15.10
N ASP A 308 15.59 9.27 13.91
CA ASP A 308 17.04 9.45 13.71
C ASP A 308 17.61 10.63 14.50
N GLY A 309 18.85 10.48 14.98
CA GLY A 309 19.62 11.49 15.74
C GLY A 309 19.94 11.11 17.19
N TRP A 310 19.46 9.96 17.68
CA TRP A 310 19.73 9.47 19.04
C TRP A 310 20.96 8.56 19.16
N GLN A 311 21.29 7.80 18.09
CA GLN A 311 22.28 6.73 18.10
C GLN A 311 23.73 7.24 18.18
N SER A 312 24.60 6.44 18.81
CA SER A 312 26.05 6.62 18.73
C SER A 312 26.56 6.26 17.35
N GLU A 313 27.01 7.26 16.58
CA GLU A 313 27.52 7.09 15.22
C GLU A 313 28.75 7.99 14.97
N LYS A 314 29.50 7.63 13.95
CA LYS A 314 30.59 8.44 13.39
C LYS A 314 30.61 8.28 11.87
N ASP A 315 30.66 9.36 11.13
CA ASP A 315 30.70 9.38 9.67
C ASP A 315 29.49 8.67 9.02
N ARG A 316 28.31 8.80 9.65
CA ARG A 316 27.08 8.10 9.31
C ARG A 316 27.18 6.57 9.38
N MET A 317 28.09 6.05 10.24
CA MET A 317 28.22 4.63 10.56
C MET A 317 28.00 4.37 12.03
N LEU A 318 27.29 3.31 12.38
CA LEU A 318 26.99 2.93 13.75
C LEU A 318 28.29 2.55 14.49
N THR A 319 28.50 3.08 15.69
CA THR A 319 29.66 2.78 16.52
C THR A 319 29.35 1.97 17.78
N GLY A 320 28.10 1.96 18.21
CA GLY A 320 27.62 1.23 19.39
C GLY A 320 26.10 1.19 19.44
N PHE A 321 25.52 0.30 20.22
CA PHE A 321 24.08 0.25 20.49
C PHE A 321 23.67 1.21 21.61
N ASP A 322 24.30 2.38 21.67
CA ASP A 322 24.11 3.37 22.71
C ASP A 322 23.49 4.66 22.19
N ILE A 323 22.95 5.44 23.10
CA ILE A 323 22.36 6.76 22.86
C ILE A 323 23.41 7.85 23.07
N LYS A 324 23.33 8.96 22.34
CA LYS A 324 24.19 10.17 22.52
C LYS A 324 23.89 10.81 23.85
N ARG A 325 24.80 10.68 24.83
CA ARG A 325 24.62 11.17 26.22
C ARG A 325 24.54 12.69 26.34
N ASP A 326 25.14 13.42 25.42
CA ASP A 326 25.04 14.89 25.34
C ASP A 326 23.61 15.37 25.00
N LYS A 327 22.83 14.56 24.31
CA LYS A 327 21.43 14.82 23.97
C LYS A 327 20.43 14.13 24.91
N PHE A 328 20.80 12.99 25.46
CA PHE A 328 19.99 12.12 26.30
C PHE A 328 20.77 11.70 27.54
N PRO A 329 20.89 12.59 28.53
CA PRO A 329 21.76 12.38 29.70
C PRO A 329 21.37 11.16 30.52
N ASP A 330 20.07 10.83 30.60
CA ASP A 330 19.57 9.68 31.39
C ASP A 330 19.65 8.36 30.64
N GLY A 331 20.10 8.35 29.38
CA GLY A 331 20.18 7.13 28.57
C GLY A 331 18.87 6.64 27.99
N ILE A 332 18.90 5.46 27.38
CA ILE A 332 17.70 4.86 26.78
C ILE A 332 16.69 4.51 27.86
N ASP A 333 17.13 3.85 28.91
CA ASP A 333 16.33 3.40 30.05
C ASP A 333 15.68 4.55 30.83
N GLY A 334 16.44 5.63 31.08
CA GLY A 334 15.91 6.84 31.71
C GLY A 334 14.84 7.53 30.84
N LEU A 335 15.12 7.71 29.55
CA LEU A 335 14.14 8.27 28.60
C LEU A 335 12.85 7.44 28.54
N VAL A 336 12.96 6.13 28.40
CA VAL A 336 11.79 5.24 28.33
C VAL A 336 11.02 5.24 29.65
N THR A 337 11.73 5.21 30.77
CA THR A 337 11.11 5.26 32.11
C THR A 337 10.33 6.56 32.32
N MET A 338 10.92 7.70 31.96
CA MET A 338 10.27 9.01 32.01
C MET A 338 8.98 9.02 31.16
N LEU A 339 9.06 8.62 29.89
CA LEU A 339 7.91 8.60 29.00
C LEU A 339 6.76 7.73 29.54
N LYS A 340 7.08 6.52 30.01
CA LYS A 340 6.07 5.58 30.52
C LYS A 340 5.51 5.97 31.88
N LYS A 341 6.37 6.28 32.87
CA LYS A 341 5.93 6.51 34.26
C LYS A 341 5.42 7.93 34.51
N GLU A 342 6.06 8.95 33.91
CA GLU A 342 5.67 10.33 34.17
C GLU A 342 4.57 10.81 33.22
N TYR A 343 4.64 10.41 31.94
CA TYR A 343 3.72 10.90 30.92
C TYR A 343 2.66 9.89 30.47
N GLY A 344 2.73 8.62 30.90
CA GLY A 344 1.73 7.60 30.63
C GLY A 344 1.75 7.08 29.17
N ILE A 345 2.88 7.23 28.47
CA ILE A 345 3.07 6.63 27.16
C ILE A 345 3.15 5.11 27.31
N THR A 346 2.35 4.39 26.54
CA THR A 346 2.27 2.94 26.67
C THR A 346 3.43 2.25 25.98
N TRP A 347 3.76 2.67 24.74
CA TRP A 347 4.80 2.06 23.92
C TRP A 347 5.82 3.11 23.45
N VAL A 348 7.09 2.75 23.50
CA VAL A 348 8.21 3.58 23.04
C VAL A 348 9.00 2.82 21.99
N GLY A 349 9.16 3.42 20.81
CA GLY A 349 9.89 2.86 19.69
C GLY A 349 11.15 3.68 19.36
N PHE A 350 12.13 2.99 18.78
CA PHE A 350 13.38 3.60 18.33
C PHE A 350 13.62 3.33 16.86
N TRP A 351 14.11 4.34 16.16
CA TRP A 351 14.53 4.26 14.78
C TRP A 351 15.94 3.66 14.66
N HIS A 352 16.17 2.84 13.64
CA HIS A 352 17.51 2.52 13.15
C HIS A 352 17.46 2.20 11.64
N ALA A 353 18.62 2.24 10.96
CA ALA A 353 18.71 1.81 9.58
C ALA A 353 18.90 0.28 9.47
N PHE A 354 18.46 -0.29 8.36
CA PHE A 354 18.56 -1.72 8.04
C PHE A 354 20.01 -2.21 8.04
N GLN A 355 20.96 -1.36 7.72
CA GLN A 355 22.40 -1.63 7.73
C GLN A 355 23.05 -1.34 9.09
N GLY A 356 22.27 -1.01 10.13
CA GLY A 356 22.72 -0.52 11.44
C GLY A 356 22.67 1.01 11.54
N TYR A 357 23.26 1.71 10.59
CA TYR A 357 23.07 3.13 10.32
C TYR A 357 23.18 3.38 8.80
N TRP A 358 23.08 4.62 8.34
CA TRP A 358 23.00 4.97 6.90
C TRP A 358 24.13 4.35 6.05
N ASN A 359 25.38 4.37 6.53
CA ASN A 359 26.53 3.80 5.84
C ASN A 359 26.99 2.45 6.46
N GLY A 360 26.12 1.80 7.28
CA GLY A 360 26.45 0.55 7.95
C GLY A 360 27.07 0.73 9.32
N VAL A 361 27.88 -0.23 9.75
CA VAL A 361 28.62 -0.27 11.01
C VAL A 361 30.06 0.14 10.75
N ASN A 362 30.61 1.00 11.65
CA ASN A 362 31.97 1.49 11.52
C ASN A 362 32.99 0.36 11.73
N PRO A 363 33.84 0.06 10.73
CA PRO A 363 34.80 -1.07 10.82
C PRO A 363 35.80 -0.97 11.96
N ASN A 364 36.07 0.25 12.42
CA ASN A 364 37.04 0.53 13.48
C ASN A 364 36.41 0.61 14.88
N SER A 365 35.10 0.37 14.98
CA SER A 365 34.38 0.44 16.26
C SER A 365 34.58 -0.82 17.11
N PRO A 366 34.44 -0.73 18.45
CA PRO A 366 34.37 -1.89 19.33
C PRO A 366 33.23 -2.84 18.91
N LEU A 367 32.10 -2.29 18.45
CA LEU A 367 30.95 -3.02 17.96
C LEU A 367 31.30 -3.95 16.78
N ALA A 368 32.06 -3.44 15.81
CA ALA A 368 32.50 -4.25 14.66
C ALA A 368 33.42 -5.40 15.07
N LYS A 369 34.26 -5.19 16.09
CA LYS A 369 35.15 -6.22 16.64
C LYS A 369 34.36 -7.31 17.37
N GLU A 370 33.38 -6.92 18.18
CA GLU A 370 32.53 -7.83 18.96
C GLU A 370 31.65 -8.72 18.07
N TYR A 371 31.05 -8.13 17.01
CA TYR A 371 30.13 -8.83 16.10
C TYR A 371 30.74 -9.22 14.75
N LYS A 372 32.08 -9.34 14.66
CA LYS A 372 32.81 -9.58 13.39
C LYS A 372 32.25 -10.75 12.55
N ASP A 373 31.82 -11.84 13.20
CA ASP A 373 31.30 -13.04 12.52
C ASP A 373 29.84 -12.87 12.05
N SER A 374 29.14 -11.85 12.56
CA SER A 374 27.76 -11.51 12.21
C SER A 374 27.69 -10.33 11.26
N LEU A 375 28.82 -9.80 10.81
CA LEU A 375 28.91 -8.66 9.90
C LEU A 375 29.52 -9.09 8.56
N PHE A 376 29.07 -8.43 7.51
CA PHE A 376 29.50 -8.63 6.12
C PHE A 376 30.14 -7.34 5.62
N LYS A 377 31.31 -7.43 5.01
CA LYS A 377 32.02 -6.27 4.46
C LYS A 377 31.46 -5.92 3.08
N SER A 378 30.82 -4.78 2.97
CA SER A 378 30.31 -4.24 1.70
C SER A 378 31.43 -3.77 0.77
N ILE A 379 31.12 -3.53 -0.49
CA ILE A 379 32.06 -2.90 -1.43
C ILE A 379 32.29 -1.42 -1.11
N THR A 380 31.37 -0.77 -0.39
CA THR A 380 31.49 0.63 0.05
C THR A 380 32.42 0.82 1.24
N GLY A 381 32.94 -0.28 1.81
CA GLY A 381 33.85 -0.28 2.96
C GLY A 381 33.13 -0.36 4.32
N GLY A 382 31.84 -0.04 4.40
CA GLY A 382 31.03 -0.22 5.60
C GLY A 382 30.73 -1.71 5.86
N LEU A 383 30.47 -2.04 7.12
CA LEU A 383 29.99 -3.36 7.51
C LEU A 383 28.48 -3.32 7.64
N ILE A 384 27.81 -4.40 7.24
CA ILE A 384 26.35 -4.55 7.43
C ILE A 384 26.07 -5.89 8.14
N PRO A 385 24.91 -6.07 8.80
CA PRO A 385 24.54 -7.40 9.28
C PRO A 385 24.60 -8.41 8.15
N ASN A 386 25.19 -9.58 8.40
CA ASN A 386 25.51 -10.54 7.37
C ASN A 386 24.24 -11.23 6.82
N PRO A 387 23.86 -11.05 5.53
CA PRO A 387 22.64 -11.64 4.98
C PRO A 387 22.75 -13.15 4.73
N ILE A 388 23.95 -13.76 4.85
CA ILE A 388 24.19 -15.15 4.49
C ILE A 388 23.89 -16.06 5.70
N ASP A 389 23.10 -17.13 5.48
CA ASP A 389 22.87 -18.24 6.41
C ASP A 389 22.45 -17.83 7.83
N GLY A 390 21.69 -16.74 7.97
CA GLY A 390 21.23 -16.29 9.28
C GLY A 390 22.30 -15.64 10.16
N LYS A 391 23.52 -15.42 9.64
CA LYS A 391 24.65 -14.91 10.44
C LYS A 391 24.41 -13.52 11.02
N GLY A 392 23.64 -12.67 10.32
CA GLY A 392 23.31 -11.32 10.79
C GLY A 392 22.28 -11.28 11.92
N PHE A 393 21.58 -12.39 12.20
CA PHE A 393 20.58 -12.45 13.26
C PHE A 393 21.16 -12.02 14.63
N LYS A 394 22.34 -12.53 15.02
CA LYS A 394 22.98 -12.20 16.30
C LYS A 394 23.23 -10.72 16.48
N PHE A 395 23.55 -9.99 15.42
CA PHE A 395 23.73 -8.54 15.45
C PHE A 395 22.41 -7.82 15.75
N TYR A 396 21.35 -8.12 14.99
CA TYR A 396 20.03 -7.52 15.23
C TYR A 396 19.46 -7.90 16.58
N ASP A 397 19.61 -9.17 16.97
CA ASP A 397 19.09 -9.67 18.23
C ASP A 397 19.74 -8.98 19.43
N ALA A 398 21.06 -8.79 19.41
CA ALA A 398 21.77 -8.06 20.46
C ALA A 398 21.34 -6.57 20.51
N TYR A 399 21.16 -5.93 19.35
CA TYR A 399 20.71 -4.55 19.28
C TYR A 399 19.28 -4.39 19.86
N HIS A 400 18.36 -5.21 19.38
CA HIS A 400 16.96 -5.18 19.82
C HIS A 400 16.79 -5.61 21.28
N ALA A 401 17.55 -6.62 21.74
CA ALA A 401 17.54 -7.03 23.14
C ALA A 401 18.00 -5.90 24.09
N LYS A 402 18.99 -5.12 23.68
CA LYS A 402 19.42 -3.94 24.47
C LYS A 402 18.31 -2.87 24.54
N LEU A 403 17.65 -2.58 23.42
CA LEU A 403 16.49 -1.67 23.40
C LEU A 403 15.35 -2.21 24.27
N ARG A 404 15.05 -3.50 24.15
CA ARG A 404 14.01 -4.16 24.93
C ARG A 404 14.30 -4.15 26.42
N ALA A 405 15.55 -4.42 26.82
CA ALA A 405 15.99 -4.36 28.22
C ALA A 405 15.84 -2.95 28.82
N ALA A 406 16.01 -1.90 28.01
CA ALA A 406 15.76 -0.51 28.40
C ALA A 406 14.25 -0.14 28.38
N GLY A 407 13.36 -1.09 28.02
CA GLY A 407 11.92 -0.90 28.03
C GLY A 407 11.30 -0.47 26.70
N ALA A 408 12.03 -0.47 25.60
CA ALA A 408 11.47 -0.22 24.27
C ALA A 408 10.53 -1.36 23.84
N ASP A 409 9.54 -1.03 23.01
CA ASP A 409 8.46 -1.94 22.62
C ASP A 409 8.36 -2.17 21.11
N MET A 410 9.01 -1.36 20.30
CA MET A 410 8.98 -1.42 18.85
C MET A 410 10.20 -0.75 18.21
N VAL A 411 10.38 -0.97 16.92
CA VAL A 411 11.38 -0.28 16.11
C VAL A 411 10.77 0.29 14.83
N LYS A 412 11.34 1.39 14.31
CA LYS A 412 11.18 1.86 12.94
C LYS A 412 12.48 1.59 12.20
N VAL A 413 12.43 0.78 11.14
CA VAL A 413 13.62 0.34 10.43
C VAL A 413 13.63 0.92 9.03
N ASP A 414 14.59 1.78 8.80
CA ASP A 414 14.74 2.59 7.61
C ASP A 414 15.81 2.08 6.65
N ASN A 415 15.93 2.70 5.47
CA ASN A 415 16.96 2.44 4.45
C ASN A 415 16.94 1.01 3.88
N GLN A 416 15.80 0.33 3.86
CA GLN A 416 15.71 -1.08 3.52
C GLN A 416 15.97 -1.36 2.03
N SER A 417 15.55 -0.48 1.12
CA SER A 417 15.76 -0.65 -0.32
C SER A 417 17.20 -0.39 -0.80
N THR A 418 18.12 0.00 0.09
CA THR A 418 19.51 0.34 -0.24
C THR A 418 20.45 -0.87 -0.12
N MET A 419 20.03 -2.05 -0.56
CA MET A 419 20.90 -3.24 -0.46
C MET A 419 21.83 -3.43 -1.65
N ILE A 420 21.50 -2.94 -2.84
CA ILE A 420 22.32 -3.11 -4.04
C ILE A 420 23.76 -2.64 -3.81
N PRO A 421 24.05 -1.38 -3.38
CA PRO A 421 25.43 -0.92 -3.17
C PRO A 421 26.18 -1.67 -2.06
N PHE A 422 25.49 -2.35 -1.15
CA PHE A 422 26.12 -3.12 -0.10
C PHE A 422 26.42 -4.58 -0.50
N SER A 423 25.63 -5.18 -1.41
CA SER A 423 25.75 -6.60 -1.80
C SER A 423 26.32 -6.80 -3.21
N MET A 424 26.34 -5.78 -4.07
CA MET A 424 26.78 -5.82 -5.47
C MET A 424 28.09 -6.60 -5.63
N ASN A 425 28.16 -7.44 -6.66
CA ASN A 425 29.30 -8.29 -7.03
C ASN A 425 29.79 -9.22 -5.92
N LYS A 426 28.95 -9.53 -4.94
CA LYS A 426 29.26 -10.45 -3.83
C LYS A 426 28.11 -11.40 -3.51
N ILE A 427 26.88 -10.90 -3.58
CA ILE A 427 25.67 -11.67 -3.29
C ILE A 427 24.57 -11.17 -4.22
N PRO A 428 23.92 -12.04 -5.01
CA PRO A 428 22.78 -11.69 -5.82
C PRO A 428 21.69 -11.01 -4.98
N ILE A 429 21.10 -9.94 -5.51
CA ILE A 429 20.25 -9.02 -4.74
C ILE A 429 19.06 -9.71 -4.05
N ALA A 430 18.41 -10.67 -4.74
CA ALA A 430 17.27 -11.37 -4.15
C ALA A 430 17.69 -12.24 -2.95
N TYR A 431 18.87 -12.85 -2.99
CA TYR A 431 19.40 -13.60 -1.85
C TYR A 431 19.84 -12.71 -0.71
N ALA A 432 20.53 -11.59 -1.02
CA ALA A 432 20.97 -10.64 -0.02
C ALA A 432 19.78 -10.07 0.76
N MET A 433 18.73 -9.64 0.03
CA MET A 433 17.54 -9.07 0.63
C MET A 433 16.75 -10.09 1.46
N ARG A 434 16.55 -11.30 0.91
CA ARG A 434 15.85 -12.38 1.62
C ARG A 434 16.53 -12.74 2.93
N GLY A 435 17.86 -12.86 2.92
CA GLY A 435 18.63 -13.17 4.13
C GLY A 435 18.60 -12.05 5.15
N GLN A 436 18.73 -10.81 4.71
CA GLN A 436 18.69 -9.64 5.60
C GLN A 436 17.32 -9.47 6.26
N GLN A 437 16.23 -9.64 5.48
CA GLN A 437 14.87 -9.60 6.00
C GLN A 437 14.58 -10.74 6.97
N ALA A 438 15.06 -11.94 6.70
CA ALA A 438 14.92 -13.07 7.63
C ALA A 438 15.59 -12.77 8.99
N ASN A 439 16.79 -12.18 8.99
CA ASN A 439 17.51 -11.80 10.20
C ASN A 439 16.76 -10.72 11.00
N LEU A 440 16.31 -9.66 10.31
CA LEU A 440 15.59 -8.56 10.95
C LEU A 440 14.27 -9.04 11.58
N GLN A 441 13.42 -9.71 10.79
CA GLN A 441 12.09 -10.13 11.23
C GLN A 441 12.17 -11.13 12.39
N ALA A 442 13.12 -12.07 12.36
CA ALA A 442 13.33 -13.00 13.46
C ALA A 442 13.67 -12.27 14.78
N SER A 443 14.52 -11.25 14.72
CA SER A 443 14.88 -10.45 15.87
C SER A 443 13.74 -9.55 16.36
N VAL A 444 13.00 -8.94 15.45
CA VAL A 444 11.80 -8.12 15.77
C VAL A 444 10.72 -8.99 16.43
N ASN A 445 10.47 -10.19 15.90
CA ASN A 445 9.50 -11.11 16.51
C ASN A 445 9.90 -11.50 17.93
N ARG A 446 11.18 -11.83 18.13
CA ARG A 446 11.70 -12.22 19.44
C ARG A 446 11.63 -11.12 20.48
N ASN A 447 11.97 -9.89 20.11
CA ASN A 447 12.14 -8.78 21.04
C ASN A 447 10.90 -7.88 21.16
N PHE A 448 10.10 -7.76 20.08
CA PHE A 448 9.02 -6.78 19.97
C PHE A 448 7.69 -7.36 19.45
N ASP A 449 7.52 -8.68 19.46
CA ASP A 449 6.28 -9.36 19.02
C ASP A 449 5.79 -8.89 17.62
N GLY A 450 6.74 -8.64 16.71
CA GLY A 450 6.47 -8.20 15.35
C GLY A 450 6.22 -6.68 15.20
N ALA A 451 6.34 -5.89 16.26
CA ALA A 451 6.09 -4.45 16.20
C ALA A 451 7.23 -3.70 15.50
N VAL A 452 7.10 -3.51 14.21
CA VAL A 452 8.03 -2.75 13.36
C VAL A 452 7.28 -1.90 12.34
N ILE A 453 7.77 -0.68 12.13
CA ILE A 453 7.45 0.13 10.94
C ILE A 453 8.62 -0.02 9.97
N ASN A 454 8.38 -0.65 8.82
CA ASN A 454 9.34 -0.67 7.72
C ASN A 454 9.31 0.67 6.99
N CYS A 455 10.47 1.14 6.53
CA CYS A 455 10.59 2.44 5.90
C CYS A 455 11.69 2.43 4.81
N MET A 456 11.56 3.31 3.80
CA MET A 456 12.44 3.37 2.62
C MET A 456 12.62 1.98 1.98
N ASP A 457 11.52 1.29 1.72
CA ASP A 457 11.49 -0.16 1.56
C ASP A 457 10.71 -0.66 0.34
N MET A 458 10.25 0.25 -0.54
CA MET A 458 9.28 -0.04 -1.59
C MET A 458 9.86 -0.71 -2.84
N THR A 459 10.87 -1.58 -2.70
CA THR A 459 11.38 -2.42 -3.79
C THR A 459 10.84 -3.84 -3.69
N ILE A 460 10.51 -4.48 -4.82
CA ILE A 460 9.89 -5.81 -4.82
C ILE A 460 10.77 -6.88 -4.20
N GLU A 461 12.09 -6.80 -4.36
CA GLU A 461 13.04 -7.72 -3.71
C GLU A 461 12.99 -7.64 -2.19
N ASN A 462 12.54 -6.50 -1.64
CA ASN A 462 12.33 -6.30 -0.21
C ASN A 462 10.95 -6.76 0.24
N VAL A 463 9.90 -6.20 -0.36
CA VAL A 463 8.51 -6.38 0.11
C VAL A 463 8.01 -7.82 -0.04
N TYR A 464 8.49 -8.57 -1.03
CA TYR A 464 8.13 -9.98 -1.20
C TYR A 464 8.77 -10.90 -0.15
N CYS A 465 9.69 -10.40 0.69
CA CYS A 465 10.33 -11.18 1.75
C CYS A 465 9.68 -11.02 3.13
N TRP A 466 8.58 -10.27 3.25
CA TRP A 466 7.91 -10.07 4.55
C TRP A 466 7.05 -11.28 4.94
N LYS A 467 7.60 -12.12 5.82
CA LYS A 467 6.89 -13.28 6.36
C LYS A 467 5.98 -12.92 7.54
N ASP A 468 6.44 -12.02 8.40
CA ASP A 468 5.78 -11.68 9.66
C ASP A 468 5.55 -10.17 9.78
N SER A 469 6.45 -9.36 9.21
CA SER A 469 6.34 -7.90 9.21
C SER A 469 5.12 -7.44 8.41
N ASN A 470 4.26 -6.62 9.02
CA ASN A 470 2.94 -6.31 8.44
C ASN A 470 2.57 -4.81 8.44
N VAL A 471 3.53 -3.91 8.69
CA VAL A 471 3.33 -2.47 8.63
C VAL A 471 4.48 -1.83 7.88
N SER A 472 4.19 -0.99 6.90
CA SER A 472 5.20 -0.31 6.11
C SER A 472 4.75 1.03 5.56
N ARG A 473 5.70 1.96 5.46
CA ARG A 473 5.57 3.25 4.78
C ARG A 473 5.12 3.06 3.32
N ASN A 474 4.12 3.84 2.93
CA ASN A 474 3.43 3.70 1.65
C ASN A 474 3.69 4.87 0.68
N SER A 475 4.51 5.82 1.10
CA SER A 475 4.92 7.00 0.32
C SER A 475 6.29 7.51 0.76
N ASP A 476 6.87 8.41 -0.03
CA ASP A 476 7.99 9.28 0.38
C ASP A 476 7.65 10.05 1.66
N ASP A 477 8.63 10.68 2.28
CA ASP A 477 8.46 11.45 3.50
C ASP A 477 7.50 12.63 3.34
N PHE A 478 6.82 12.96 4.43
CA PHE A 478 6.13 14.23 4.57
C PHE A 478 7.14 15.38 4.65
N TYR A 479 7.05 16.33 3.73
CA TYR A 479 7.89 17.53 3.70
C TYR A 479 7.05 18.77 4.03
N PRO A 480 6.97 19.19 5.31
CA PRO A 480 6.07 20.29 5.72
C PRO A 480 6.37 21.62 5.04
N SER A 481 7.60 21.85 4.60
CA SER A 481 7.98 23.08 3.89
C SER A 481 7.64 23.11 2.40
N LYS A 482 7.23 21.97 1.81
CA LYS A 482 6.87 21.92 0.39
C LYS A 482 5.38 22.21 0.22
N PRO A 483 4.99 23.20 -0.59
CA PRO A 483 3.59 23.62 -0.73
C PRO A 483 2.69 22.55 -1.36
N ASP A 484 3.22 21.63 -2.15
CA ASP A 484 2.53 20.53 -2.83
C ASP A 484 2.53 19.22 -2.03
N SER A 485 3.14 19.19 -0.85
CA SER A 485 3.32 17.99 -0.05
C SER A 485 2.00 17.25 0.23
N ALA A 486 0.91 17.96 0.52
CA ALA A 486 -0.39 17.35 0.78
C ALA A 486 -0.96 16.63 -0.45
N ALA A 487 -0.81 17.23 -1.63
CA ALA A 487 -1.26 16.64 -2.90
C ALA A 487 -0.44 15.41 -3.27
N ILE A 488 0.90 15.50 -3.14
CA ILE A 488 1.83 14.39 -3.41
C ILE A 488 1.56 13.22 -2.46
N HIS A 489 1.40 13.49 -1.16
CA HIS A 489 1.10 12.45 -0.17
C HIS A 489 -0.24 11.76 -0.44
N ALA A 490 -1.31 12.51 -0.79
CA ALA A 490 -2.58 11.92 -1.14
C ALA A 490 -2.45 11.04 -2.39
N LEU A 491 -1.79 11.54 -3.44
CA LEU A 491 -1.57 10.82 -4.69
C LEU A 491 -0.81 9.52 -4.47
N HIS A 492 0.37 9.59 -3.85
CA HIS A 492 1.24 8.42 -3.67
C HIS A 492 0.57 7.37 -2.77
N ASN A 493 0.06 7.78 -1.61
CA ASN A 493 -0.52 6.85 -0.65
C ASN A 493 -1.76 6.13 -1.21
N ILE A 494 -2.66 6.84 -1.88
CA ILE A 494 -3.90 6.24 -2.40
C ILE A 494 -3.60 5.26 -3.53
N TYR A 495 -2.76 5.64 -4.51
CA TYR A 495 -2.45 4.74 -5.63
C TYR A 495 -1.50 3.62 -5.27
N ASN A 496 -0.49 3.87 -4.43
CA ASN A 496 0.39 2.79 -3.96
C ASN A 496 -0.39 1.72 -3.19
N SER A 497 -1.46 2.09 -2.48
CA SER A 497 -2.32 1.12 -1.79
C SER A 497 -2.97 0.10 -2.72
N MET A 498 -2.99 0.31 -4.04
CA MET A 498 -3.50 -0.69 -4.99
C MET A 498 -2.68 -1.98 -4.96
N TRP A 499 -1.39 -1.88 -4.79
CA TRP A 499 -0.49 -3.03 -4.79
C TRP A 499 0.13 -3.29 -3.42
N PHE A 500 0.56 -2.25 -2.74
CA PHE A 500 1.31 -2.36 -1.50
C PHE A 500 0.46 -2.89 -0.35
N SER A 501 -0.84 -2.54 -0.32
CA SER A 501 -1.78 -3.05 0.68
C SER A 501 -2.09 -4.55 0.54
N GLU A 502 -1.69 -5.19 -0.55
CA GLU A 502 -1.74 -6.66 -0.64
C GLU A 502 -0.67 -7.30 0.26
N LEU A 503 0.43 -6.59 0.52
CA LEU A 503 1.62 -7.11 1.20
C LEU A 503 1.73 -6.66 2.65
N ALA A 504 1.30 -5.44 3.01
CA ALA A 504 1.32 -4.92 4.37
C ALA A 504 0.22 -3.89 4.61
N PHE A 505 -0.06 -3.56 5.88
CA PHE A 505 -0.87 -2.40 6.22
C PHE A 505 -0.08 -1.13 5.92
N PRO A 506 -0.62 -0.22 5.09
CA PRO A 506 0.10 0.94 4.63
C PRO A 506 0.18 2.01 5.73
N ASP A 507 1.38 2.41 6.06
CA ASP A 507 1.66 3.59 6.87
C ASP A 507 1.70 4.82 5.95
N PHE A 508 0.72 5.74 6.10
CA PHE A 508 0.62 6.95 5.30
C PHE A 508 1.51 8.09 5.80
N ASP A 509 2.51 7.76 6.62
CA ASP A 509 3.46 8.64 7.26
C ASP A 509 2.89 9.59 8.33
N MET A 510 3.77 10.19 9.11
CA MET A 510 3.45 11.24 10.07
C MET A 510 2.88 12.49 9.38
N PHE A 511 2.23 13.35 10.16
CA PHE A 511 1.75 14.64 9.70
C PHE A 511 1.78 15.68 10.82
N GLN A 512 1.78 16.97 10.46
CA GLN A 512 1.59 18.06 11.39
C GLN A 512 0.14 18.52 11.38
N SER A 513 -0.52 18.50 12.54
CA SER A 513 -1.95 18.85 12.63
C SER A 513 -2.20 20.35 12.47
N HIS A 514 -1.20 21.18 12.81
CA HIS A 514 -1.23 22.64 12.65
C HIS A 514 -0.88 23.11 11.22
N HIS A 515 -0.39 22.21 10.36
CA HIS A 515 -0.05 22.54 8.97
C HIS A 515 -1.25 23.20 8.24
N PRO A 516 -1.04 24.15 7.31
CA PRO A 516 -2.13 24.76 6.55
C PRO A 516 -3.06 23.74 5.88
N GLN A 517 -2.55 22.59 5.43
CA GLN A 517 -3.31 21.46 4.91
C GLN A 517 -3.53 20.35 5.96
N GLY A 518 -3.45 20.66 7.26
CA GLY A 518 -3.63 19.68 8.35
C GLY A 518 -4.94 18.90 8.27
N LYS A 519 -6.02 19.54 7.82
CA LYS A 519 -7.30 18.87 7.52
C LYS A 519 -7.15 17.80 6.43
N MET A 520 -6.47 18.11 5.34
CA MET A 520 -6.25 17.15 4.23
C MET A 520 -5.37 15.99 4.67
N HIS A 521 -4.29 16.29 5.40
CA HIS A 521 -3.37 15.29 5.95
C HIS A 521 -4.06 14.35 6.96
N SER A 522 -4.87 14.90 7.87
CA SER A 522 -5.55 14.10 8.90
C SER A 522 -6.61 13.17 8.31
N VAL A 523 -7.41 13.64 7.34
CA VAL A 523 -8.37 12.79 6.63
C VAL A 523 -7.65 11.66 5.89
N LEU A 524 -6.53 11.96 5.22
CA LEU A 524 -5.74 10.98 4.50
C LEU A 524 -5.27 9.85 5.46
N ARG A 525 -4.73 10.19 6.65
CA ARG A 525 -4.30 9.19 7.64
C ARG A 525 -5.47 8.42 8.25
N ALA A 526 -6.59 9.08 8.49
CA ALA A 526 -7.77 8.42 9.04
C ALA A 526 -8.31 7.28 8.16
N ILE A 527 -8.18 7.38 6.83
CA ILE A 527 -8.62 6.33 5.91
C ILE A 527 -7.54 5.31 5.55
N SER A 528 -6.31 5.44 6.07
CA SER A 528 -5.16 4.59 5.68
C SER A 528 -5.40 3.10 5.95
N GLY A 529 -6.10 2.76 7.03
CA GLY A 529 -6.20 1.39 7.53
C GLY A 529 -4.93 0.89 8.24
N GLY A 530 -3.85 1.67 8.24
CA GLY A 530 -2.59 1.43 8.94
C GLY A 530 -2.41 2.32 10.17
N PRO A 531 -1.15 2.51 10.64
CA PRO A 531 -0.84 3.37 11.78
C PRO A 531 -1.25 4.84 11.55
N VAL A 532 -1.57 5.53 12.64
CA VAL A 532 -1.84 6.98 12.61
C VAL A 532 -1.05 7.66 13.72
N TYR A 533 -0.18 8.58 13.34
CA TYR A 533 0.65 9.32 14.27
C TYR A 533 0.99 10.71 13.73
N CYS A 534 1.08 11.69 14.62
CA CYS A 534 1.48 13.05 14.28
C CYS A 534 2.95 13.32 14.59
N THR A 535 3.41 14.50 14.17
CA THR A 535 4.77 14.98 14.39
C THR A 535 4.75 16.47 14.69
N ASP A 536 3.74 16.91 15.45
CA ASP A 536 3.66 18.29 15.91
C ASP A 536 4.75 18.59 16.94
N THR A 537 5.29 19.80 16.90
CA THR A 537 6.14 20.34 17.99
C THR A 537 5.26 20.74 19.17
N ALA A 538 5.74 20.54 20.38
CA ALA A 538 5.01 20.86 21.60
C ALA A 538 4.43 22.30 21.59
N GLY A 539 3.15 22.41 21.86
CA GLY A 539 2.38 23.65 21.87
C GLY A 539 1.84 24.08 20.49
N GLN A 540 2.10 23.32 19.43
CA GLN A 540 1.59 23.61 18.08
C GLN A 540 0.45 22.66 17.65
N GLU A 541 0.08 21.71 18.47
CA GLU A 541 -0.92 20.70 18.17
C GLU A 541 -2.31 21.33 17.92
N ASN A 542 -2.97 20.92 16.84
CA ASN A 542 -4.36 21.29 16.57
C ASN A 542 -5.31 20.22 17.16
N TRP A 543 -5.68 20.42 18.42
CA TRP A 543 -6.52 19.49 19.17
C TRP A 543 -7.87 19.21 18.49
N ASN A 544 -8.46 20.19 17.80
CA ASN A 544 -9.73 20.01 17.07
C ASN A 544 -9.60 19.01 15.92
N ILE A 545 -8.43 18.91 15.31
CA ILE A 545 -8.13 17.90 14.28
C ILE A 545 -7.85 16.55 14.94
N LEU A 546 -6.94 16.53 15.93
CA LEU A 546 -6.48 15.29 16.55
C LEU A 546 -7.61 14.51 17.20
N TRP A 547 -8.51 15.17 17.95
CA TRP A 547 -9.67 14.54 18.58
C TRP A 547 -10.68 13.91 17.59
N LYS A 548 -10.66 14.28 16.30
CA LYS A 548 -11.49 13.64 15.28
C LYS A 548 -11.00 12.25 14.87
N MET A 549 -9.77 11.89 15.27
CA MET A 549 -9.05 10.70 14.80
C MET A 549 -8.98 9.57 15.83
N VAL A 550 -9.47 9.77 17.05
CA VAL A 550 -9.30 8.81 18.15
C VAL A 550 -10.59 8.61 18.95
N PHE A 551 -10.69 7.43 19.57
CA PHE A 551 -11.55 7.16 20.72
C PHE A 551 -10.96 7.79 22.00
N SER A 552 -11.75 7.84 23.07
CA SER A 552 -11.33 8.41 24.36
C SER A 552 -10.14 7.67 25.00
N ASP A 553 -9.91 6.41 24.67
CA ASP A 553 -8.81 5.59 25.15
C ASP A 553 -7.53 5.67 24.28
N GLY A 554 -7.58 6.43 23.18
CA GLY A 554 -6.46 6.61 22.23
C GLY A 554 -6.43 5.60 21.08
N ARG A 555 -7.37 4.67 21.02
CA ARG A 555 -7.50 3.82 19.82
C ARG A 555 -7.89 4.66 18.61
N ILE A 556 -7.33 4.32 17.46
CA ILE A 556 -7.76 4.87 16.18
C ILE A 556 -9.00 4.11 15.68
N PRO A 557 -9.97 4.80 15.08
CA PRO A 557 -11.12 4.15 14.45
C PRO A 557 -10.73 3.54 13.11
N ARG A 558 -9.82 2.55 13.13
CA ARG A 558 -9.23 1.95 11.93
C ARG A 558 -10.31 1.37 11.00
N PRO A 559 -10.35 1.76 9.71
CA PRO A 559 -11.23 1.15 8.71
C PRO A 559 -11.01 -0.35 8.55
N ASP A 560 -11.96 -1.05 7.93
CA ASP A 560 -11.87 -2.50 7.70
C ASP A 560 -10.82 -2.84 6.64
N ASN A 561 -10.58 -1.93 5.70
CA ASN A 561 -9.59 -2.07 4.63
C ASN A 561 -8.81 -0.77 4.45
N PRO A 562 -7.54 -0.82 3.99
CA PRO A 562 -6.84 0.35 3.49
C PRO A 562 -7.61 1.06 2.38
N ALA A 563 -7.56 2.40 2.36
CA ALA A 563 -8.19 3.17 1.29
C ALA A 563 -7.53 2.90 -0.05
N ARG A 564 -8.36 2.76 -1.09
CA ARG A 564 -7.96 2.56 -2.49
C ARG A 564 -8.67 3.58 -3.39
N PRO A 565 -8.11 3.94 -4.56
CA PRO A 565 -8.80 4.82 -5.50
C PRO A 565 -10.14 4.21 -5.92
N THR A 566 -11.16 5.05 -6.12
CA THR A 566 -12.45 4.62 -6.69
C THR A 566 -12.29 4.25 -8.17
N ARG A 567 -13.19 3.40 -8.72
CA ARG A 567 -13.07 2.89 -10.09
C ARG A 567 -13.00 3.98 -11.16
N ASP A 568 -13.71 5.08 -10.97
CA ASP A 568 -13.79 6.17 -11.95
C ASP A 568 -12.51 7.00 -12.07
N VAL A 569 -11.66 6.99 -11.03
CA VAL A 569 -10.36 7.69 -11.06
C VAL A 569 -9.16 6.76 -11.16
N LEU A 570 -9.38 5.44 -11.09
CA LEU A 570 -8.34 4.43 -10.96
C LEU A 570 -7.24 4.50 -12.03
N LEU A 571 -7.59 4.85 -13.27
CA LEU A 571 -6.67 4.90 -14.42
C LEU A 571 -6.47 6.34 -14.94
N SER A 572 -6.77 7.36 -14.14
CA SER A 572 -6.66 8.77 -14.51
C SER A 572 -5.64 9.48 -13.65
N ASP A 573 -4.95 10.48 -14.22
CA ASP A 573 -4.00 11.32 -13.49
C ASP A 573 -4.69 12.56 -12.89
N PRO A 574 -5.09 12.53 -11.62
CA PRO A 574 -5.83 13.63 -11.00
C PRO A 574 -4.99 14.89 -10.78
N THR A 575 -3.67 14.81 -11.00
CA THR A 575 -2.80 15.99 -10.94
C THR A 575 -2.90 16.85 -12.19
N LYS A 576 -3.43 16.30 -13.31
CA LYS A 576 -3.50 16.94 -14.63
C LYS A 576 -4.92 17.02 -15.19
N GLU A 577 -5.73 15.98 -14.97
CA GLU A 577 -7.03 15.80 -15.66
C GLU A 577 -8.19 16.63 -15.07
N LYS A 578 -7.95 17.51 -14.08
CA LYS A 578 -8.97 18.33 -13.41
C LYS A 578 -10.13 17.51 -12.81
N ILE A 579 -9.81 16.38 -12.21
CA ILE A 579 -10.73 15.50 -11.48
C ILE A 579 -10.31 15.39 -10.01
N ALA A 580 -11.24 15.08 -9.11
CA ALA A 580 -10.88 14.80 -7.72
C ALA A 580 -10.29 13.40 -7.61
N LEU A 581 -9.19 13.27 -6.86
CA LEU A 581 -8.71 11.97 -6.39
C LEU A 581 -9.67 11.45 -5.32
N LYS A 582 -10.47 10.45 -5.65
CA LYS A 582 -11.37 9.81 -4.70
C LYS A 582 -10.79 8.50 -4.20
N ALA A 583 -10.87 8.30 -2.89
CA ALA A 583 -10.50 7.05 -2.25
C ALA A 583 -11.63 6.56 -1.35
N PHE A 584 -11.87 5.25 -1.36
CA PHE A 584 -12.87 4.61 -0.53
C PHE A 584 -12.27 3.61 0.43
N THR A 585 -12.96 3.41 1.55
CA THR A 585 -12.73 2.30 2.48
C THR A 585 -14.07 1.82 3.07
N ASN A 586 -14.13 0.56 3.50
CA ASN A 586 -15.30 -0.04 4.12
C ASN A 586 -15.22 0.07 5.65
N VAL A 587 -16.37 0.24 6.29
CA VAL A 587 -16.47 0.37 7.75
C VAL A 587 -17.78 -0.25 8.22
N GLY A 588 -17.77 -1.51 8.66
CA GLY A 588 -18.95 -2.16 9.30
C GLY A 588 -20.22 -2.17 8.43
N GLY A 589 -20.10 -2.38 7.12
CA GLY A 589 -21.22 -2.37 6.17
C GLY A 589 -21.53 -0.99 5.55
N ALA A 590 -21.00 0.09 6.13
CA ALA A 590 -20.96 1.43 5.54
C ALA A 590 -19.69 1.65 4.71
N GLY A 591 -19.61 2.74 3.97
CA GLY A 591 -18.44 3.20 3.27
C GLY A 591 -18.00 4.58 3.72
N VAL A 592 -16.72 4.85 3.63
CA VAL A 592 -16.14 6.19 3.78
C VAL A 592 -15.42 6.54 2.48
N VAL A 593 -15.76 7.68 1.89
CA VAL A 593 -15.11 8.20 0.68
C VAL A 593 -14.50 9.56 0.99
N ALA A 594 -13.18 9.66 0.78
CA ALA A 594 -12.49 10.93 0.80
C ALA A 594 -12.19 11.39 -0.64
N ALA A 595 -12.49 12.64 -0.95
CA ALA A 595 -12.25 13.26 -2.25
C ALA A 595 -11.28 14.43 -2.08
N PHE A 596 -10.09 14.31 -2.68
CA PHE A 596 -8.98 15.26 -2.57
C PHE A 596 -8.83 16.05 -3.87
N ASN A 597 -8.58 17.34 -3.76
CA ASN A 597 -8.08 18.11 -4.87
C ASN A 597 -6.55 18.13 -4.86
N VAL A 598 -5.95 17.35 -5.75
CA VAL A 598 -4.49 17.20 -5.94
C VAL A 598 -4.01 17.85 -7.24
N ASP A 599 -4.80 18.72 -7.83
CA ASP A 599 -4.48 19.43 -9.08
C ASP A 599 -3.23 20.31 -8.91
N MET A 600 -2.20 20.03 -9.71
CA MET A 600 -0.91 20.74 -9.63
C MET A 600 -0.94 22.14 -10.26
N PHE A 601 -2.03 22.53 -10.91
CA PHE A 601 -2.22 23.87 -11.48
C PHE A 601 -3.04 24.79 -10.55
N GLY A 602 -3.39 24.33 -9.36
CA GLY A 602 -4.13 25.10 -8.37
C GLY A 602 -5.61 25.34 -8.72
N ARG A 603 -6.18 24.58 -9.66
CA ARG A 603 -7.55 24.74 -10.13
C ARG A 603 -8.56 24.15 -9.14
N LYS A 604 -9.77 24.69 -9.13
CA LYS A 604 -10.93 23.97 -8.59
C LYS A 604 -11.20 22.76 -9.46
N VAL A 605 -11.55 21.65 -8.83
CA VAL A 605 -11.95 20.43 -9.54
C VAL A 605 -13.42 20.14 -9.30
N ASP A 606 -14.13 19.80 -10.37
CA ASP A 606 -15.49 19.30 -10.32
C ASP A 606 -15.45 17.78 -10.38
N SER A 607 -16.34 17.15 -9.62
CA SER A 607 -16.41 15.69 -9.51
C SER A 607 -17.84 15.27 -9.13
N ARG A 608 -18.00 14.03 -8.77
CA ARG A 608 -19.24 13.43 -8.29
C ARG A 608 -19.01 12.52 -7.10
N ILE A 609 -20.05 12.26 -6.35
CA ILE A 609 -20.10 11.23 -5.30
C ILE A 609 -21.32 10.34 -5.55
N ALA A 610 -21.15 9.04 -5.44
CA ALA A 610 -22.21 8.05 -5.57
C ALA A 610 -21.99 6.92 -4.55
N PRO A 611 -23.05 6.20 -4.15
CA PRO A 611 -22.88 4.97 -3.37
C PRO A 611 -21.99 3.94 -4.06
N ALA A 612 -22.00 3.90 -5.40
CA ALA A 612 -21.15 3.04 -6.23
C ALA A 612 -19.64 3.30 -6.07
N ASP A 613 -19.22 4.43 -5.50
CA ASP A 613 -17.83 4.73 -5.21
C ASP A 613 -17.23 3.79 -4.13
N VAL A 614 -18.09 3.14 -3.34
CA VAL A 614 -17.68 2.16 -2.33
C VAL A 614 -17.82 0.74 -2.88
N GLU A 615 -16.70 0.07 -3.08
CA GLU A 615 -16.71 -1.30 -3.58
C GLU A 615 -17.33 -2.25 -2.56
N GLY A 616 -18.21 -3.13 -3.04
CA GLY A 616 -18.86 -4.15 -2.20
C GLY A 616 -19.95 -3.65 -1.26
N ILE A 617 -20.28 -2.34 -1.25
CA ILE A 617 -21.40 -1.83 -0.44
C ILE A 617 -22.71 -2.47 -0.91
N LYS A 618 -23.51 -2.93 0.05
CA LYS A 618 -24.82 -3.57 -0.21
C LYS A 618 -25.93 -2.62 0.16
N GLY A 619 -27.07 -2.71 -0.51
CA GLY A 619 -28.26 -1.90 -0.24
C GLY A 619 -28.95 -1.45 -1.54
N ASN A 620 -30.23 -1.06 -1.43
CA ASN A 620 -31.04 -0.54 -2.55
C ASN A 620 -31.14 0.97 -2.53
N SER A 621 -30.99 1.59 -1.37
CA SER A 621 -30.97 3.03 -1.18
C SER A 621 -29.96 3.39 -0.10
N PHE A 622 -29.50 4.66 -0.11
CA PHE A 622 -28.36 5.08 0.70
C PHE A 622 -28.55 6.49 1.26
N ALA A 623 -27.95 6.75 2.40
CA ALA A 623 -27.74 8.07 2.96
C ALA A 623 -26.25 8.43 2.80
N ILE A 624 -25.96 9.61 2.23
CA ILE A 624 -24.61 10.15 2.13
C ILE A 624 -24.52 11.41 2.98
N TYR A 625 -23.65 11.38 3.99
CA TYR A 625 -23.35 12.51 4.86
C TYR A 625 -22.01 13.16 4.48
N ASP A 626 -22.03 14.45 4.14
CA ASP A 626 -20.79 15.26 3.95
C ASP A 626 -20.34 15.79 5.30
N HIS A 627 -19.25 15.24 5.82
CA HIS A 627 -18.72 15.55 7.16
C HIS A 627 -18.39 17.05 7.36
N PHE A 628 -17.91 17.74 6.33
CA PHE A 628 -17.48 19.13 6.48
C PHE A 628 -18.58 20.15 6.24
N SER A 629 -19.58 19.83 5.43
CA SER A 629 -20.76 20.70 5.26
C SER A 629 -21.91 20.34 6.21
N GLU A 630 -21.78 19.23 6.93
CA GLU A 630 -22.79 18.67 7.85
C GLU A 630 -24.15 18.43 7.18
N LYS A 631 -24.14 18.14 5.85
CA LYS A 631 -25.34 17.91 5.05
C LYS A 631 -25.51 16.44 4.75
N LEU A 632 -26.80 16.01 4.81
CA LEU A 632 -27.22 14.67 4.44
C LEU A 632 -27.97 14.70 3.11
N LYS A 633 -27.79 13.69 2.28
CA LYS A 633 -28.57 13.47 1.08
C LYS A 633 -28.99 12.00 0.97
N TYR A 634 -30.26 11.77 0.61
CA TYR A 634 -30.78 10.43 0.33
C TYR A 634 -30.61 10.09 -1.14
N PHE A 635 -30.22 8.86 -1.44
CA PHE A 635 -29.99 8.30 -2.75
C PHE A 635 -30.88 7.05 -2.94
N LYS A 636 -31.64 7.03 -4.03
CA LYS A 636 -32.64 5.98 -4.32
C LYS A 636 -32.02 4.73 -4.93
N SER A 637 -30.78 4.80 -5.42
CA SER A 637 -30.06 3.69 -6.00
C SER A 637 -28.54 3.81 -5.79
N ARG A 638 -27.85 2.72 -6.06
CA ARG A 638 -26.38 2.68 -5.99
C ARG A 638 -25.70 3.63 -6.98
N ASP A 639 -26.30 3.82 -8.15
CA ASP A 639 -25.69 4.56 -9.26
C ASP A 639 -26.14 6.02 -9.32
N GLU A 640 -27.02 6.46 -8.42
CA GLU A 640 -27.40 7.87 -8.33
C GLU A 640 -26.24 8.73 -7.87
N GLU A 641 -26.02 9.87 -8.54
CA GLU A 641 -24.86 10.72 -8.34
C GLU A 641 -25.23 12.11 -7.81
N ALA A 642 -24.34 12.70 -7.02
CA ALA A 642 -24.38 14.10 -6.65
C ALA A 642 -23.09 14.81 -7.09
N LYS A 643 -23.25 16.00 -7.70
CA LYS A 643 -22.12 16.86 -8.07
C LYS A 643 -21.43 17.42 -6.84
N LEU A 644 -20.12 17.54 -6.91
CA LEU A 644 -19.30 18.21 -5.90
C LEU A 644 -18.20 19.02 -6.56
N THR A 645 -17.78 20.09 -5.90
CA THR A 645 -16.65 20.94 -6.30
C THR A 645 -15.70 21.05 -5.11
N ILE A 646 -14.40 20.94 -5.36
CA ILE A 646 -13.37 21.01 -4.33
C ILE A 646 -12.35 22.07 -4.71
N ASN A 647 -12.09 23.00 -3.78
CA ASN A 647 -11.05 24.02 -3.94
C ASN A 647 -9.65 23.36 -3.92
N SER A 648 -8.65 24.03 -4.49
CA SER A 648 -7.26 23.57 -4.51
C SER A 648 -6.77 23.21 -3.09
N LEU A 649 -5.99 22.11 -2.99
CA LEU A 649 -5.41 21.58 -1.75
C LEU A 649 -6.45 21.45 -0.62
N ASN A 650 -7.63 20.97 -0.94
CA ASN A 650 -8.71 20.74 0.01
C ASN A 650 -9.26 19.31 -0.13
N VAL A 651 -10.07 18.91 0.84
CA VAL A 651 -10.66 17.57 0.92
C VAL A 651 -12.11 17.64 1.34
N LYS A 652 -12.92 16.72 0.80
CA LYS A 652 -14.26 16.38 1.29
C LYS A 652 -14.25 14.96 1.82
N LEU A 653 -15.08 14.69 2.82
CA LEU A 653 -15.21 13.38 3.45
C LEU A 653 -16.68 13.00 3.53
N PHE A 654 -17.03 11.86 2.98
CA PHE A 654 -18.39 11.36 2.89
C PHE A 654 -18.55 10.04 3.63
N ILE A 655 -19.60 9.92 4.42
CA ILE A 655 -20.03 8.66 5.03
C ILE A 655 -21.23 8.18 4.22
N ILE A 656 -21.15 6.95 3.70
CA ILE A 656 -22.18 6.34 2.84
C ILE A 656 -22.73 5.14 3.58
N THR A 657 -24.01 5.20 3.95
CA THR A 657 -24.66 4.15 4.73
C THR A 657 -25.90 3.63 4.00
N PRO A 658 -26.08 2.31 3.88
CA PRO A 658 -27.32 1.73 3.38
C PRO A 658 -28.52 2.14 4.24
N VAL A 659 -29.63 2.44 3.59
CA VAL A 659 -30.90 2.75 4.29
C VAL A 659 -31.74 1.48 4.36
N GLU A 660 -32.07 1.05 5.56
CA GLU A 660 -32.92 -0.10 5.83
C GLU A 660 -34.15 0.33 6.65
N ASN A 661 -35.34 -0.02 6.20
CA ASN A 661 -36.61 0.34 6.86
C ASN A 661 -36.69 1.83 7.25
N GLY A 662 -36.24 2.72 6.35
CA GLY A 662 -36.28 4.18 6.56
C GLY A 662 -35.26 4.72 7.57
N PHE A 663 -34.21 3.94 7.89
CA PHE A 663 -33.16 4.34 8.82
C PHE A 663 -31.75 3.98 8.30
N ALA A 664 -30.76 4.85 8.58
CA ALA A 664 -29.34 4.57 8.38
C ALA A 664 -28.51 5.26 9.45
N ALA A 665 -27.79 4.51 10.26
CA ALA A 665 -26.89 5.07 11.28
C ALA A 665 -25.61 5.60 10.61
N ILE A 666 -25.29 6.89 10.76
CA ILE A 666 -24.03 7.50 10.29
C ILE A 666 -22.94 7.26 11.33
N GLY A 667 -23.29 7.35 12.63
CA GLY A 667 -22.36 7.23 13.75
C GLY A 667 -21.95 8.57 14.35
N ALA A 668 -20.69 8.71 14.75
CA ALA A 668 -20.18 9.92 15.41
C ALA A 668 -19.90 11.04 14.41
N LEU A 669 -20.78 12.05 14.31
CA LEU A 669 -20.67 13.17 13.37
C LEU A 669 -19.43 14.05 13.60
N ASN A 670 -18.92 14.09 14.81
CA ASN A 670 -17.71 14.82 15.20
C ASN A 670 -16.41 14.04 14.96
N LYS A 671 -16.46 12.87 14.29
CA LYS A 671 -15.30 12.01 14.03
C LYS A 671 -15.21 11.67 12.54
N TYR A 672 -13.98 11.43 12.03
CA TYR A 672 -13.78 11.17 10.59
C TYR A 672 -14.31 9.81 10.16
N ILE A 673 -14.05 8.77 10.92
CA ILE A 673 -14.52 7.41 10.62
C ILE A 673 -15.76 7.10 11.48
N SER A 674 -16.79 7.95 11.28
CA SER A 674 -18.03 7.97 12.06
C SER A 674 -18.65 6.59 12.32
N PRO A 675 -18.75 5.64 11.36
CA PRO A 675 -19.43 4.36 11.59
C PRO A 675 -18.70 3.46 12.61
N LYS A 676 -17.43 3.68 12.92
CA LYS A 676 -16.69 2.87 13.91
C LYS A 676 -17.20 3.03 15.34
N TRP A 677 -17.99 4.08 15.62
CA TRP A 677 -18.65 4.28 16.91
C TRP A 677 -19.85 3.36 17.11
N ILE A 678 -20.42 2.83 16.01
CA ILE A 678 -21.59 1.93 16.06
C ILE A 678 -21.13 0.54 16.50
N ASN A 679 -21.83 -0.04 17.50
CA ASN A 679 -21.62 -1.39 18.01
C ASN A 679 -22.73 -2.37 17.58
N GLY A 680 -23.83 -1.85 17.06
CA GLY A 680 -24.94 -2.61 16.51
C GLY A 680 -26.16 -1.72 16.25
N VAL A 681 -27.00 -2.13 15.33
CA VAL A 681 -28.27 -1.45 14.98
C VAL A 681 -29.36 -2.52 14.84
N ASN A 682 -30.51 -2.28 15.46
CA ASN A 682 -31.73 -3.08 15.27
C ASN A 682 -32.90 -2.14 14.95
N VAL A 683 -33.55 -2.35 13.82
CA VAL A 683 -34.62 -1.48 13.30
C VAL A 683 -35.91 -2.25 13.23
N ASP A 684 -36.92 -1.85 14.04
CA ASP A 684 -38.28 -2.35 13.90
C ASP A 684 -39.28 -1.21 13.56
N SER A 685 -40.54 -1.55 13.38
CA SER A 685 -41.57 -0.61 12.94
C SER A 685 -41.88 0.52 13.94
N LYS A 686 -41.62 0.31 15.24
CA LYS A 686 -41.94 1.24 16.32
C LYS A 686 -40.74 1.92 16.93
N LYS A 687 -39.60 1.25 16.92
CA LYS A 687 -38.38 1.74 17.55
C LYS A 687 -37.12 1.27 16.83
N ILE A 688 -36.06 1.99 17.08
CA ILE A 688 -34.69 1.71 16.58
C ILE A 688 -33.78 1.67 17.79
N ASP A 689 -33.07 0.56 17.98
CA ASP A 689 -32.05 0.43 19.01
C ASP A 689 -30.69 0.54 18.37
N VAL A 690 -29.82 1.44 18.86
CA VAL A 690 -28.43 1.64 18.39
C VAL A 690 -27.50 1.49 19.58
N GLY A 691 -26.55 0.57 19.46
CA GLY A 691 -25.43 0.46 20.40
C GLY A 691 -24.27 1.33 19.94
N LEU A 692 -23.69 2.11 20.85
CA LEU A 692 -22.51 2.94 20.60
C LEU A 692 -21.39 2.52 21.55
N LYS A 693 -20.14 2.58 21.08
CA LYS A 693 -18.95 2.20 21.87
C LYS A 693 -18.64 3.18 22.99
N GLU A 694 -18.91 4.46 22.77
CA GLU A 694 -18.80 5.57 23.73
C GLU A 694 -19.67 6.74 23.27
N SER A 695 -19.86 7.74 24.12
CA SER A 695 -20.59 8.95 23.79
C SER A 695 -19.98 9.73 22.63
N CYS A 696 -20.85 10.34 21.83
CA CYS A 696 -20.50 11.16 20.68
C CYS A 696 -21.63 12.12 20.30
N VAL A 697 -21.41 12.94 19.31
CA VAL A 697 -22.50 13.59 18.57
C VAL A 697 -23.01 12.56 17.57
N PHE A 698 -24.06 11.83 17.91
CA PHE A 698 -24.60 10.77 17.05
C PHE A 698 -25.41 11.34 15.91
N GLY A 699 -25.25 10.78 14.70
CA GLY A 699 -26.03 11.10 13.51
C GLY A 699 -26.65 9.91 12.83
N ALA A 700 -27.84 10.11 12.27
CA ALA A 700 -28.54 9.11 11.48
C ALA A 700 -29.45 9.76 10.42
N PHE A 701 -29.65 9.07 9.30
CA PHE A 701 -30.81 9.28 8.45
C PHE A 701 -32.01 8.60 9.06
N ILE A 702 -33.14 9.30 9.12
CA ILE A 702 -34.43 8.74 9.49
C ILE A 702 -35.54 9.43 8.68
N ASP A 703 -36.44 8.64 8.10
CA ASP A 703 -37.50 9.12 7.20
C ASP A 703 -38.62 9.89 7.89
N LYS A 704 -38.77 9.73 9.22
CA LYS A 704 -39.77 10.40 10.03
C LYS A 704 -39.16 10.94 11.32
N ALA A 705 -39.62 12.09 11.78
CA ALA A 705 -39.17 12.67 13.03
C ALA A 705 -39.42 11.74 14.20
N PRO A 706 -38.44 11.54 15.10
CA PRO A 706 -38.65 10.74 16.32
C PRO A 706 -39.70 11.37 17.23
N VAL A 707 -40.52 10.52 17.87
CA VAL A 707 -41.46 10.94 18.91
C VAL A 707 -40.74 11.11 20.27
N LYS A 708 -39.80 10.20 20.56
CA LYS A 708 -39.06 10.16 21.81
C LYS A 708 -37.69 9.50 21.59
N ILE A 709 -36.72 9.90 22.38
CA ILE A 709 -35.39 9.28 22.40
C ILE A 709 -35.05 8.92 23.86
N GLU A 710 -34.45 7.75 24.07
CA GLU A 710 -33.93 7.28 25.34
C GLU A 710 -32.46 6.92 25.24
N VAL A 711 -31.70 7.21 26.30
CA VAL A 711 -30.29 6.82 26.46
C VAL A 711 -30.25 5.91 27.72
N ASP A 712 -29.79 4.67 27.53
CA ASP A 712 -29.72 3.64 28.58
C ASP A 712 -31.05 3.48 29.35
N GLY A 713 -32.18 3.59 28.62
CA GLY A 713 -33.54 3.47 29.14
C GLY A 713 -34.12 4.74 29.81
N ASN A 714 -33.34 5.83 29.87
CA ASN A 714 -33.78 7.11 30.40
C ASN A 714 -34.15 8.08 29.28
N PRO A 715 -35.30 8.82 29.39
CA PRO A 715 -35.67 9.81 28.39
C PRO A 715 -34.60 10.87 28.23
N LEU A 716 -34.23 11.18 26.96
CA LEU A 716 -33.30 12.24 26.63
C LEU A 716 -34.07 13.56 26.51
N ASP A 717 -33.49 14.64 27.05
CA ASP A 717 -34.06 15.98 26.94
C ASP A 717 -34.28 16.38 25.46
N ARG A 718 -35.40 17.05 25.17
CA ARG A 718 -35.76 17.47 23.80
C ARG A 718 -34.74 18.43 23.21
N GLY A 719 -34.04 19.21 24.02
CA GLY A 719 -33.00 20.14 23.61
C GLY A 719 -31.69 19.45 23.18
N ALA A 720 -31.47 18.20 23.59
CA ALA A 720 -30.25 17.44 23.24
C ALA A 720 -30.30 16.79 21.88
N TRP A 721 -31.39 16.94 21.11
CA TRP A 721 -31.47 16.40 19.75
C TRP A 721 -32.25 17.30 18.81
N LYS A 722 -31.86 17.24 17.52
CA LYS A 722 -32.48 17.94 16.41
C LYS A 722 -32.80 16.98 15.29
N TYR A 723 -33.90 17.25 14.59
CA TYR A 723 -34.28 16.58 13.37
C TYR A 723 -34.57 17.62 12.31
N ASP A 724 -33.84 17.58 11.21
CA ASP A 724 -33.94 18.50 10.10
C ASP A 724 -33.53 17.80 8.80
N ASP A 725 -34.34 17.91 7.75
CA ASP A 725 -34.07 17.34 6.41
C ASP A 725 -33.62 15.86 6.46
N ASN A 726 -34.38 15.03 7.23
CA ASN A 726 -34.09 13.62 7.49
C ASN A 726 -32.79 13.33 8.25
N LEU A 727 -32.05 14.33 8.68
CA LEU A 727 -30.88 14.17 9.57
C LEU A 727 -31.34 14.28 11.04
N LEU A 728 -31.22 13.18 11.76
CA LEU A 728 -31.29 13.17 13.21
C LEU A 728 -29.88 13.38 13.77
N ARG A 729 -29.71 14.40 14.61
CA ARG A 729 -28.50 14.71 15.36
C ARG A 729 -28.79 14.65 16.85
N ILE A 730 -28.01 13.91 17.59
CA ILE A 730 -28.17 13.72 19.05
C ILE A 730 -26.83 14.03 19.74
N GLU A 731 -26.87 14.93 20.71
CA GLU A 731 -25.75 15.25 21.59
C GLU A 731 -25.87 14.36 22.84
N LEU A 732 -25.00 13.34 22.92
CA LEU A 732 -25.05 12.40 24.04
C LEU A 732 -24.27 12.94 25.24
N PRO A 733 -24.73 12.67 26.49
CA PRO A 733 -23.96 12.98 27.69
C PRO A 733 -22.59 12.30 27.66
N GLU A 734 -21.56 12.91 28.22
CA GLU A 734 -20.21 12.32 28.25
C GLU A 734 -20.21 10.97 28.96
N SER A 735 -19.71 9.95 28.29
CA SER A 735 -19.48 8.60 28.79
C SER A 735 -18.41 7.90 27.98
N ILE A 736 -17.48 7.24 28.63
CA ILE A 736 -16.47 6.37 28.02
C ILE A 736 -16.93 4.91 27.94
N LYS A 737 -18.16 4.63 28.40
CA LYS A 737 -18.77 3.29 28.36
C LYS A 737 -19.67 3.17 27.13
N THR A 738 -20.00 1.93 26.79
CA THR A 738 -21.00 1.62 25.78
C THR A 738 -22.33 2.27 26.13
N VAL A 739 -22.97 2.93 25.17
CA VAL A 739 -24.23 3.63 25.28
C VAL A 739 -25.29 2.91 24.45
N LYS A 740 -26.47 2.68 25.02
CA LYS A 740 -27.64 2.19 24.28
C LYS A 740 -28.57 3.36 23.96
N LEU A 741 -28.78 3.63 22.70
CA LEU A 741 -29.73 4.64 22.22
C LEU A 741 -30.98 3.94 21.70
N THR A 742 -32.16 4.36 22.16
CA THR A 742 -33.46 3.90 21.65
C THR A 742 -34.23 5.08 21.09
N ILE A 743 -34.56 5.00 19.80
CA ILE A 743 -35.30 6.04 19.05
C ILE A 743 -36.70 5.51 18.76
N PHE A 744 -37.72 6.21 19.21
CA PHE A 744 -39.14 5.83 18.98
C PHE A 744 -39.68 6.62 17.78
N ARG A 745 -40.38 5.91 16.90
CA ARG A 745 -40.99 6.45 15.66
C ARG A 745 -42.42 6.89 15.88
#